data_83ea278c8749c3b542881b1108c49996
#
_entry.id   83ea278c8749c3b542881b1108c49996
#
_cell.length_a   1.000
_cell.length_b   1.000
_cell.length_c   1.000
_cell.angle_alpha   90.00
_cell.angle_beta   90.00
_cell.angle_gamma   90.00
#
_symmetry.space_group_name_H-M   'P 1'
#
loop_
_entity.id
_entity.type
_entity.pdbx_description
1 polymer ?
#
loop_
_entity_poly.entity_id
_entity_poly.type
_entity_poly.pdbx_seq_one_letter_code
_entity_poly.pdbx_strand_id
1 'polypeptide(L)'
;MAHNRSYKPEDIRFPDQVITQSNLVEEMEKSYIEYAMSVIVGRALPDVRDGLKPVHRRILYTMYEDGLTPDKKHKKSATTVGSVLGSYHPHGDSSVYDAMVRLAQDFSMRYTLVDGQGNFGSVDGDPAAAYRYTEARLHKLALEMLRDINKETVDWDPNFDESKKEPRVLPSRFPNLLVNGSSGIAVGMATNIPPHNLNEVINACVCVLDDPECSMVDLMEHVSGPDFPTGGIIMGRSGIRAAYATGRGKVVVRARTEFETFNKDRTRIIVTELPYQVNKRQLIKNMFEQVKDKRLDGISDLRDETDRNGMRIVIELKKDANPQVVLNTLFKQTALQSSFGIIMLALVDNQKQPRILSLRQIIDEYLAHQMDVLTRRTQYDLRKAQERAHLLEGLLIAQDNIDEVIRIIRTAYDDAKQRLMDRFGLDDIQAQAILDMRLKALQGLDREKLQAEFDDLMMKINYYNELLADPQKLKGVLREELIEIRDKFGDKRKTEIQDIEDEIDIEDLIEEETCAFTISHQGYIKRMPVDTYRTQSRGGRGVNAQNLKEEDYVNSLNIASTHDHMLFFTDKGKVHHRKGYQIPESGRTARGTAIVNVLPLEPGERVTAMVITPEFNDEEYLMMCTKFGTVKRIPFLALKTNRKGGIRAITLDEGDQLINVIRTNGNDNIILATREGMAICFNENDVRPMGRDAVGVRGIMLTDGDYVIGAEKYDESKTLLTVTVNGMGKRTEMAEYLRTGPDGGKIPQQRGGKGLKNYNITAKTGEIAGCCVVAETDDVMLIENGGVIIRVPASSINIYKRDVQGVIVMRIEDGNQLVAIQRVENEEE
;
A
#
# COMPACT_ATOMS: atom_id res chain seq x y z
N MET A 1 -32.41 30.07 2.93
CA MET A 1 -32.99 30.96 3.94
C MET A 1 -33.39 30.09 5.11
N ALA A 2 -32.56 30.02 6.14
CA ALA A 2 -32.89 29.30 7.37
C ALA A 2 -33.91 30.16 8.16
N HIS A 3 -35.11 29.64 8.32
CA HIS A 3 -36.09 30.22 9.23
C HIS A 3 -35.61 30.05 10.67
N ASN A 4 -35.09 31.14 11.25
CA ASN A 4 -34.88 31.27 12.68
C ASN A 4 -36.24 31.20 13.36
N ARG A 5 -36.71 30.03 13.73
CA ARG A 5 -37.83 29.85 14.67
C ARG A 5 -37.26 30.07 16.07
N SER A 6 -37.44 31.26 16.62
CA SER A 6 -37.24 31.47 18.06
C SER A 6 -38.32 30.69 18.82
N TYR A 7 -37.94 29.79 19.67
CA TYR A 7 -38.84 29.07 20.56
C TYR A 7 -39.53 30.11 21.51
N LYS A 8 -40.81 29.94 21.70
CA LYS A 8 -41.58 30.80 22.63
C LYS A 8 -41.52 30.20 24.03
N PRO A 9 -41.65 31.01 25.10
CA PRO A 9 -41.72 30.51 26.51
C PRO A 9 -42.76 29.40 26.71
N GLU A 10 -43.82 29.41 25.92
CA GLU A 10 -44.91 28.45 25.92
C GLU A 10 -44.51 27.03 25.44
N ASP A 11 -43.37 26.92 24.75
CA ASP A 11 -42.82 25.64 24.27
C ASP A 11 -42.03 24.90 25.38
N ILE A 12 -41.78 25.55 26.51
CA ILE A 12 -41.06 24.97 27.65
C ILE A 12 -42.05 24.18 28.53
N ARG A 13 -42.00 22.87 28.49
CA ARG A 13 -42.87 21.97 29.29
C ARG A 13 -42.36 21.74 30.72
N PHE A 14 -41.06 21.93 30.96
CA PHE A 14 -40.42 21.68 32.24
C PHE A 14 -39.54 22.88 32.63
N PRO A 15 -39.53 23.29 33.94
CA PRO A 15 -38.76 24.47 34.38
C PRO A 15 -37.24 24.39 34.08
N ASP A 16 -36.68 23.21 34.10
CA ASP A 16 -35.26 22.94 33.88
C ASP A 16 -34.90 22.51 32.42
N GLN A 17 -35.87 22.66 31.51
CA GLN A 17 -35.68 22.28 30.12
C GLN A 17 -34.79 23.30 29.40
N VAL A 18 -33.68 22.85 28.88
CA VAL A 18 -32.79 23.62 27.97
C VAL A 18 -33.08 23.18 26.54
N ILE A 19 -33.60 24.11 25.72
CA ILE A 19 -33.86 23.86 24.30
C ILE A 19 -32.70 24.46 23.53
N THR A 20 -31.88 23.58 22.94
CA THR A 20 -30.78 23.98 22.05
C THR A 20 -31.21 23.84 20.59
N GLN A 21 -30.87 24.82 19.74
CA GLN A 21 -31.06 24.67 18.29
C GLN A 21 -29.94 23.83 17.74
N SER A 22 -30.26 22.73 17.08
CA SER A 22 -29.29 21.92 16.32
C SER A 22 -29.67 21.91 14.85
N ASN A 23 -28.67 22.05 13.99
CA ASN A 23 -28.85 21.90 12.55
C ASN A 23 -28.91 20.41 12.19
N LEU A 24 -30.07 19.98 11.68
CA LEU A 24 -30.27 18.56 11.33
C LEU A 24 -29.20 18.01 10.39
N VAL A 25 -28.74 18.81 9.44
CA VAL A 25 -27.70 18.39 8.47
C VAL A 25 -26.38 18.17 9.17
N GLU A 26 -25.93 19.08 10.01
CA GLU A 26 -24.67 18.95 10.78
C GLU A 26 -24.73 17.79 11.75
N GLU A 27 -25.86 17.58 12.41
CA GLU A 27 -26.04 16.45 13.33
C GLU A 27 -26.05 15.11 12.60
N MET A 28 -26.69 15.05 11.43
CA MET A 28 -26.69 13.86 10.58
C MET A 28 -25.28 13.55 10.03
N GLU A 29 -24.56 14.56 9.57
CA GLU A 29 -23.18 14.41 9.07
C GLU A 29 -22.28 13.88 10.19
N LYS A 30 -22.32 14.48 11.37
CA LYS A 30 -21.54 14.05 12.53
C LYS A 30 -21.87 12.62 12.95
N SER A 31 -23.13 12.31 13.13
CA SER A 31 -23.60 10.98 13.54
C SER A 31 -23.27 9.91 12.50
N TYR A 32 -23.35 10.25 11.19
CA TYR A 32 -22.98 9.34 10.12
C TYR A 32 -21.48 9.05 10.08
N ILE A 33 -20.64 10.08 10.30
CA ILE A 33 -19.18 9.89 10.39
C ILE A 33 -18.82 9.02 11.58
N GLU A 34 -19.41 9.26 12.76
CA GLU A 34 -19.18 8.46 13.98
C GLU A 34 -19.60 7.00 13.75
N TYR A 35 -20.76 6.78 13.15
CA TYR A 35 -21.22 5.43 12.78
C TYR A 35 -20.29 4.76 11.76
N ALA A 36 -19.91 5.47 10.70
CA ALA A 36 -19.01 4.95 9.68
C ALA A 36 -17.65 4.54 10.29
N MET A 37 -17.08 5.37 11.14
CA MET A 37 -15.82 5.07 11.84
C MET A 37 -15.96 3.86 12.75
N SER A 38 -17.06 3.76 13.50
CA SER A 38 -17.35 2.60 14.35
C SER A 38 -17.46 1.30 13.54
N VAL A 39 -18.10 1.33 12.37
CA VAL A 39 -18.19 0.16 11.49
C VAL A 39 -16.86 -0.19 10.84
N ILE A 40 -16.10 0.80 10.37
CA ILE A 40 -14.81 0.59 9.70
C ILE A 40 -13.79 -0.02 10.66
N VAL A 41 -13.57 0.62 11.81
CA VAL A 41 -12.53 0.23 12.77
C VAL A 41 -13.02 -0.86 13.73
N GLY A 42 -14.23 -0.74 14.25
CA GLY A 42 -14.77 -1.60 15.33
C GLY A 42 -15.49 -2.87 14.86
N ARG A 43 -15.70 -3.09 13.55
CA ARG A 43 -16.54 -4.22 13.12
C ARG A 43 -16.09 -4.93 11.86
N ALA A 44 -15.89 -4.21 10.73
CA ALA A 44 -15.88 -4.82 9.42
C ALA A 44 -14.49 -5.18 8.91
N LEU A 45 -13.46 -4.39 9.22
CA LEU A 45 -12.12 -4.55 8.67
C LEU A 45 -11.19 -5.30 9.63
N PRO A 46 -10.28 -6.14 9.10
CA PRO A 46 -9.25 -6.81 9.90
C PRO A 46 -8.08 -5.85 10.18
N ASP A 47 -7.39 -6.06 11.31
CA ASP A 47 -6.06 -5.48 11.56
C ASP A 47 -5.02 -6.22 10.71
N VAL A 48 -4.11 -5.49 10.09
CA VAL A 48 -3.08 -6.07 9.20
C VAL A 48 -2.14 -7.02 9.95
N ARG A 49 -1.90 -6.77 11.25
CA ARG A 49 -0.93 -7.47 12.10
C ARG A 49 -1.38 -8.88 12.48
N ASP A 50 -2.64 -9.04 12.91
CA ASP A 50 -3.17 -10.34 13.36
C ASP A 50 -4.26 -10.91 12.43
N GLY A 51 -4.71 -10.14 11.44
CA GLY A 51 -5.73 -10.58 10.47
C GLY A 51 -7.12 -10.75 11.03
N LEU A 52 -7.38 -10.25 12.23
CA LEU A 52 -8.65 -10.47 12.92
C LEU A 52 -9.51 -9.22 12.96
N LYS A 53 -10.81 -9.44 12.88
CA LYS A 53 -11.81 -8.44 13.26
C LYS A 53 -11.97 -8.45 14.79
N PRO A 54 -12.47 -7.37 15.42
CA PRO A 54 -12.63 -7.32 16.87
C PRO A 54 -13.40 -8.50 17.47
N VAL A 55 -14.49 -8.93 16.83
CA VAL A 55 -15.29 -10.08 17.32
C VAL A 55 -14.50 -11.38 17.35
N HIS A 56 -13.68 -11.67 16.32
CA HIS A 56 -12.85 -12.87 16.25
C HIS A 56 -11.76 -12.84 17.32
N ARG A 57 -11.10 -11.68 17.51
CA ARG A 57 -10.07 -11.49 18.53
C ARG A 57 -10.63 -11.69 19.92
N ARG A 58 -11.80 -11.14 20.22
CA ARG A 58 -12.51 -11.29 21.48
C ARG A 58 -12.91 -12.74 21.77
N ILE A 59 -13.35 -13.47 20.74
CA ILE A 59 -13.68 -14.91 20.88
C ILE A 59 -12.44 -15.70 21.25
N LEU A 60 -11.35 -15.57 20.51
CA LEU A 60 -10.11 -16.34 20.75
C LEU A 60 -9.51 -15.98 22.11
N TYR A 61 -9.49 -14.70 22.48
CA TYR A 61 -8.97 -14.26 23.76
C TYR A 61 -9.83 -14.79 24.93
N THR A 62 -11.15 -14.70 24.85
CA THR A 62 -12.06 -15.22 25.87
C THR A 62 -11.90 -16.74 26.05
N MET A 63 -11.79 -17.48 24.95
CA MET A 63 -11.54 -18.93 25.02
C MET A 63 -10.22 -19.26 25.71
N TYR A 64 -9.19 -18.43 25.50
CA TYR A 64 -7.90 -18.57 26.18
C TYR A 64 -8.01 -18.23 27.68
N GLU A 65 -8.68 -17.12 28.05
CA GLU A 65 -8.93 -16.69 29.43
C GLU A 65 -9.71 -17.77 30.20
N ASP A 66 -10.74 -18.36 29.56
CA ASP A 66 -11.55 -19.47 30.10
C ASP A 66 -10.80 -20.82 30.15
N GLY A 67 -9.55 -20.86 29.70
CA GLY A 67 -8.69 -22.06 29.68
C GLY A 67 -9.18 -23.17 28.73
N LEU A 68 -9.87 -22.83 27.66
CA LEU A 68 -10.37 -23.76 26.64
C LEU A 68 -9.26 -24.15 25.64
N THR A 69 -8.16 -24.64 26.12
CA THR A 69 -7.00 -25.06 25.35
C THR A 69 -7.19 -26.43 24.69
N PRO A 70 -6.44 -26.78 23.64
CA PRO A 70 -6.60 -28.03 22.89
C PRO A 70 -6.39 -29.31 23.72
N ASP A 71 -5.70 -29.22 24.85
CA ASP A 71 -5.48 -30.33 25.80
C ASP A 71 -6.68 -30.57 26.73
N LYS A 72 -7.62 -29.61 26.78
CA LYS A 72 -8.82 -29.71 27.63
C LYS A 72 -10.00 -30.30 26.84
N LYS A 73 -11.03 -30.70 27.55
CA LYS A 73 -12.31 -31.14 26.96
C LYS A 73 -13.04 -29.95 26.33
N HIS A 74 -13.77 -30.23 25.27
CA HIS A 74 -14.71 -29.27 24.71
C HIS A 74 -15.72 -28.81 25.74
N LYS A 75 -16.11 -27.52 25.68
CA LYS A 75 -17.21 -26.98 26.46
C LYS A 75 -18.33 -26.51 25.55
N LYS A 76 -19.57 -26.39 26.08
CA LYS A 76 -20.70 -25.86 25.31
C LYS A 76 -20.38 -24.50 24.72
N SER A 77 -20.69 -24.32 23.45
CA SER A 77 -20.48 -23.02 22.74
C SER A 77 -21.22 -21.89 23.47
N ALA A 78 -22.34 -22.19 24.13
CA ALA A 78 -23.07 -21.25 24.95
C ALA A 78 -22.22 -20.59 26.06
N THR A 79 -21.27 -21.33 26.65
CA THR A 79 -20.36 -20.77 27.66
C THR A 79 -19.48 -19.70 27.06
N THR A 80 -18.80 -19.99 25.94
CA THR A 80 -17.93 -19.03 25.24
C THR A 80 -18.71 -17.80 24.77
N VAL A 81 -19.88 -18.02 24.13
CA VAL A 81 -20.76 -16.90 23.70
C VAL A 81 -21.13 -16.01 24.86
N GLY A 82 -21.57 -16.62 25.98
CA GLY A 82 -21.93 -15.88 27.19
C GLY A 82 -20.77 -15.09 27.80
N SER A 83 -19.59 -15.68 27.89
CA SER A 83 -18.37 -15.00 28.40
C SER A 83 -17.95 -13.82 27.49
N VAL A 84 -18.02 -13.99 26.17
CA VAL A 84 -17.71 -12.92 25.19
C VAL A 84 -18.68 -11.76 25.32
N LEU A 85 -19.99 -12.03 25.38
CA LEU A 85 -21.03 -11.01 25.53
C LEU A 85 -20.91 -10.24 26.84
N GLY A 86 -20.72 -10.96 27.92
CA GLY A 86 -20.67 -10.38 29.26
C GLY A 86 -19.40 -9.58 29.54
N SER A 87 -18.29 -9.86 28.84
CA SER A 87 -17.02 -9.25 29.15
C SER A 87 -16.50 -8.29 28.08
N TYR A 88 -16.75 -8.53 26.79
CA TYR A 88 -15.99 -7.85 25.72
C TYR A 88 -16.83 -7.35 24.54
N HIS A 89 -17.96 -8.00 24.20
CA HIS A 89 -18.68 -7.71 22.96
C HIS A 89 -20.20 -7.51 23.19
N PRO A 90 -20.65 -6.28 23.54
CA PRO A 90 -22.04 -6.00 23.90
C PRO A 90 -22.97 -5.91 22.68
N HIS A 91 -23.04 -7.00 21.87
CA HIS A 91 -23.91 -7.13 20.71
C HIS A 91 -24.71 -8.43 20.75
N GLY A 92 -25.48 -8.74 19.69
CA GLY A 92 -26.31 -9.95 19.67
C GLY A 92 -25.52 -11.26 19.78
N ASP A 93 -26.03 -12.22 20.52
CA ASP A 93 -25.48 -13.56 20.74
C ASP A 93 -25.29 -14.34 19.43
N SER A 94 -26.24 -14.21 18.50
CA SER A 94 -26.16 -14.85 17.18
C SER A 94 -24.94 -14.38 16.41
N SER A 95 -24.56 -13.09 16.44
CA SER A 95 -23.40 -12.56 15.73
C SER A 95 -22.08 -13.13 16.26
N VAL A 96 -21.96 -13.31 17.57
CA VAL A 96 -20.79 -13.93 18.21
C VAL A 96 -20.72 -15.40 17.88
N TYR A 97 -21.85 -16.11 17.96
CA TYR A 97 -21.91 -17.53 17.63
C TYR A 97 -21.58 -17.81 16.17
N ASP A 98 -22.16 -17.06 15.22
CA ASP A 98 -21.89 -17.22 13.78
C ASP A 98 -20.42 -16.94 13.45
N ALA A 99 -19.80 -15.95 14.09
CA ALA A 99 -18.35 -15.70 13.97
C ALA A 99 -17.53 -16.90 14.49
N MET A 100 -17.88 -17.46 15.65
CA MET A 100 -17.21 -18.63 16.21
C MET A 100 -17.39 -19.86 15.32
N VAL A 101 -18.61 -20.08 14.79
CA VAL A 101 -18.89 -21.17 13.86
C VAL A 101 -18.00 -21.08 12.63
N ARG A 102 -17.87 -19.90 12.05
CA ARG A 102 -17.02 -19.69 10.87
C ARG A 102 -15.53 -20.02 11.15
N LEU A 103 -15.02 -19.69 12.34
CA LEU A 103 -13.66 -20.04 12.75
C LEU A 103 -13.43 -21.56 12.90
N ALA A 104 -14.50 -22.36 13.03
CA ALA A 104 -14.45 -23.82 13.14
C ALA A 104 -14.73 -24.56 11.82
N GLN A 105 -15.19 -23.88 10.77
CA GLN A 105 -15.55 -24.50 9.49
C GLN A 105 -14.31 -24.69 8.62
N ASP A 106 -13.98 -25.94 8.27
CA ASP A 106 -12.85 -26.32 7.42
C ASP A 106 -13.03 -25.98 5.93
N PHE A 107 -14.26 -25.69 5.51
CA PHE A 107 -14.60 -25.20 4.16
C PHE A 107 -14.67 -23.66 4.10
N SER A 108 -14.61 -22.96 5.21
CA SER A 108 -14.60 -21.49 5.30
C SER A 108 -13.19 -20.96 5.63
N MET A 109 -12.46 -21.65 6.50
CA MET A 109 -11.12 -21.31 6.95
C MET A 109 -10.10 -22.25 6.32
N ARG A 110 -9.01 -21.71 5.79
CA ARG A 110 -7.92 -22.56 5.26
C ARG A 110 -7.23 -23.32 6.40
N TYR A 111 -7.09 -22.66 7.54
CA TYR A 111 -6.62 -23.23 8.81
C TYR A 111 -7.57 -22.80 9.92
N THR A 112 -8.32 -23.74 10.47
CA THR A 112 -9.30 -23.46 11.52
C THR A 112 -8.63 -22.98 12.81
N LEU A 113 -9.28 -22.03 13.50
CA LEU A 113 -8.80 -21.49 14.78
C LEU A 113 -9.62 -22.02 15.97
N VAL A 114 -10.80 -22.55 15.71
CA VAL A 114 -11.66 -23.19 16.70
C VAL A 114 -11.82 -24.67 16.35
N ASP A 115 -11.68 -25.53 17.33
CA ASP A 115 -11.96 -26.97 17.25
C ASP A 115 -13.39 -27.22 17.76
N GLY A 116 -14.30 -27.47 16.82
CA GLY A 116 -15.74 -27.65 17.09
C GLY A 116 -16.14 -29.10 17.13
N GLN A 117 -17.04 -29.46 18.06
CA GLN A 117 -17.68 -30.75 18.16
C GLN A 117 -19.21 -30.63 18.04
N GLY A 118 -19.78 -31.34 17.08
CA GLY A 118 -21.18 -31.28 16.74
C GLY A 118 -21.42 -30.75 15.32
N ASN A 119 -22.60 -30.24 15.04
CA ASN A 119 -22.94 -29.70 13.73
C ASN A 119 -22.62 -28.21 13.67
N PHE A 120 -21.54 -27.86 12.95
CA PHE A 120 -21.10 -26.48 12.65
C PHE A 120 -21.48 -26.01 11.23
N GLY A 121 -22.50 -26.62 10.64
CA GLY A 121 -22.94 -26.28 9.27
C GLY A 121 -22.27 -27.17 8.21
N SER A 122 -22.63 -26.96 6.96
CA SER A 122 -22.10 -27.73 5.82
C SER A 122 -21.91 -26.89 4.56
N VAL A 123 -21.20 -27.42 3.58
CA VAL A 123 -21.03 -26.82 2.23
C VAL A 123 -22.38 -26.69 1.51
N ASP A 124 -23.39 -27.44 1.92
CA ASP A 124 -24.78 -27.35 1.42
C ASP A 124 -25.52 -26.11 1.90
N GLY A 125 -24.90 -25.31 2.79
CA GLY A 125 -25.50 -24.13 3.38
C GLY A 125 -26.43 -24.43 4.54
N ASP A 126 -26.36 -25.65 5.11
CA ASP A 126 -27.07 -25.94 6.36
C ASP A 126 -26.48 -25.09 7.48
N PRO A 127 -27.33 -24.44 8.28
CA PRO A 127 -26.85 -23.66 9.43
C PRO A 127 -26.26 -24.58 10.51
N ALA A 128 -25.40 -24.02 11.34
CA ALA A 128 -24.94 -24.71 12.54
C ALA A 128 -26.12 -24.99 13.49
N ALA A 129 -26.02 -26.06 14.26
CA ALA A 129 -26.95 -26.30 15.33
C ALA A 129 -26.88 -25.19 16.40
N ALA A 130 -27.95 -24.95 17.14
CA ALA A 130 -27.94 -23.92 18.17
C ALA A 130 -26.80 -24.12 19.19
N TYR A 131 -26.23 -23.03 19.67
CA TYR A 131 -25.00 -23.02 20.51
C TYR A 131 -25.12 -23.82 21.82
N ARG A 132 -26.32 -24.15 22.26
CA ARG A 132 -26.56 -25.04 23.39
C ARG A 132 -26.28 -26.51 23.11
N TYR A 133 -26.20 -26.91 21.80
CA TYR A 133 -25.91 -28.30 21.39
C TYR A 133 -24.48 -28.50 20.98
N THR A 134 -23.84 -27.47 20.40
CA THR A 134 -22.44 -27.56 19.94
C THR A 134 -21.45 -27.33 21.07
N GLU A 135 -20.26 -27.86 20.92
CA GLU A 135 -19.14 -27.70 21.84
C GLU A 135 -17.90 -27.21 21.10
N ALA A 136 -17.09 -26.41 21.76
CA ALA A 136 -15.90 -25.81 21.15
C ALA A 136 -14.73 -25.71 22.14
N ARG A 137 -13.53 -25.64 21.57
CA ARG A 137 -12.28 -25.26 22.24
C ARG A 137 -11.34 -24.61 21.22
N LEU A 138 -10.22 -24.04 21.66
CA LEU A 138 -9.21 -23.51 20.76
C LEU A 138 -8.57 -24.64 19.93
N HIS A 139 -8.31 -24.37 18.66
CA HIS A 139 -7.49 -25.24 17.83
C HIS A 139 -5.99 -25.05 18.18
N LYS A 140 -5.14 -26.06 17.91
CA LYS A 140 -3.70 -25.99 18.22
C LYS A 140 -3.02 -24.76 17.61
N LEU A 141 -3.36 -24.40 16.37
CA LEU A 141 -2.79 -23.25 15.69
C LEU A 141 -3.22 -21.92 16.34
N ALA A 142 -4.43 -21.84 16.92
CA ALA A 142 -4.89 -20.62 17.61
C ALA A 142 -4.05 -20.27 18.85
N LEU A 143 -3.41 -21.27 19.49
CA LEU A 143 -2.47 -21.00 20.58
C LEU A 143 -1.23 -20.21 20.11
N GLU A 144 -0.79 -20.42 18.88
CA GLU A 144 0.33 -19.66 18.33
C GLU A 144 -0.05 -18.17 18.06
N MET A 145 -1.34 -17.85 17.91
CA MET A 145 -1.81 -16.46 17.86
C MET A 145 -1.78 -15.77 19.22
N LEU A 146 -1.99 -16.54 20.29
CA LEU A 146 -2.11 -16.06 21.67
C LEU A 146 -0.82 -16.24 22.50
N ARG A 147 0.18 -16.91 21.93
CA ARG A 147 1.43 -17.23 22.61
C ARG A 147 2.12 -15.95 23.09
N ASP A 148 2.61 -16.00 24.32
CA ASP A 148 3.29 -14.89 24.99
C ASP A 148 2.43 -13.61 25.23
N ILE A 149 1.09 -13.69 25.11
CA ILE A 149 0.19 -12.54 25.35
C ILE A 149 0.31 -12.00 26.78
N ASN A 150 0.68 -12.86 27.73
CA ASN A 150 0.86 -12.49 29.15
C ASN A 150 2.24 -11.86 29.44
N LYS A 151 3.09 -11.66 28.42
CA LYS A 151 4.44 -11.08 28.54
C LYS A 151 4.49 -9.63 28.04
N GLU A 152 3.41 -8.88 28.18
CA GLU A 152 3.33 -7.47 27.77
C GLU A 152 3.69 -7.21 26.28
N THR A 153 3.47 -8.21 25.43
CA THR A 153 3.86 -8.19 24.02
C THR A 153 2.98 -7.31 23.16
N VAL A 154 1.78 -6.97 23.61
CA VAL A 154 0.79 -6.18 22.89
C VAL A 154 0.18 -5.12 23.80
N ASP A 155 -0.46 -4.11 23.19
CA ASP A 155 -1.18 -3.07 23.91
C ASP A 155 -2.57 -3.55 24.32
N TRP A 156 -3.09 -3.00 25.42
CA TRP A 156 -4.35 -3.35 26.02
C TRP A 156 -5.26 -2.12 26.09
N ASP A 157 -6.51 -2.29 25.71
CA ASP A 157 -7.55 -1.30 25.84
C ASP A 157 -8.55 -1.70 26.94
N PRO A 158 -9.25 -0.75 27.59
CA PRO A 158 -10.37 -1.08 28.43
C PRO A 158 -11.51 -1.68 27.59
N ASN A 159 -12.27 -2.62 28.17
CA ASN A 159 -13.50 -3.12 27.57
C ASN A 159 -14.61 -2.04 27.61
N PHE A 160 -15.81 -2.37 27.11
CA PHE A 160 -16.93 -1.42 26.96
C PHE A 160 -17.43 -0.81 28.27
N ASP A 161 -17.24 -1.45 29.43
CA ASP A 161 -17.66 -0.99 30.76
C ASP A 161 -16.47 -0.68 31.69
N GLU A 162 -15.23 -0.68 31.15
CA GLU A 162 -13.98 -0.42 31.87
C GLU A 162 -13.67 -1.40 33.02
N SER A 163 -14.44 -2.48 33.16
CA SER A 163 -14.25 -3.48 34.21
C SER A 163 -13.06 -4.42 33.95
N LYS A 164 -12.72 -4.62 32.68
CA LYS A 164 -11.64 -5.50 32.22
C LYS A 164 -10.80 -4.82 31.12
N LYS A 165 -9.70 -5.45 30.75
CA LYS A 165 -8.88 -5.06 29.61
C LYS A 165 -8.95 -6.12 28.52
N GLU A 166 -8.96 -5.69 27.26
CA GLU A 166 -8.88 -6.55 26.09
C GLU A 166 -7.63 -6.24 25.26
N PRO A 167 -7.02 -7.23 24.59
CA PRO A 167 -5.87 -6.97 23.75
C PRO A 167 -6.30 -6.22 22.47
N ARG A 168 -5.61 -5.14 22.15
CA ARG A 168 -5.85 -4.36 20.92
C ARG A 168 -5.53 -5.18 19.67
N VAL A 169 -4.51 -6.05 19.78
CA VAL A 169 -4.05 -6.97 18.72
C VAL A 169 -3.49 -8.21 19.39
N LEU A 170 -3.51 -9.37 18.73
CA LEU A 170 -2.85 -10.57 19.23
C LEU A 170 -1.39 -10.63 18.80
N PRO A 171 -0.50 -11.32 19.53
CA PRO A 171 0.88 -11.55 19.13
C PRO A 171 1.04 -12.20 17.76
N SER A 172 0.16 -13.16 17.43
CA SER A 172 0.00 -13.77 16.09
C SER A 172 1.29 -14.23 15.43
N ARG A 173 1.91 -15.31 15.93
CA ARG A 173 3.20 -15.82 15.46
C ARG A 173 3.22 -16.31 13.98
N PHE A 174 2.11 -16.29 13.29
CA PHE A 174 2.01 -16.54 11.85
C PHE A 174 1.15 -15.49 11.15
N PRO A 175 1.35 -15.21 9.87
CA PRO A 175 0.67 -14.13 9.13
C PRO A 175 -0.79 -14.50 8.80
N ASN A 176 -1.64 -14.52 9.83
CA ASN A 176 -3.02 -14.99 9.74
C ASN A 176 -3.86 -14.25 8.69
N LEU A 177 -3.62 -12.95 8.46
CA LEU A 177 -4.36 -12.19 7.44
C LEU A 177 -4.21 -12.81 6.04
N LEU A 178 -3.01 -13.23 5.66
CA LEU A 178 -2.76 -13.88 4.38
C LEU A 178 -3.17 -15.35 4.41
N VAL A 179 -2.89 -16.05 5.51
CA VAL A 179 -3.11 -17.49 5.63
C VAL A 179 -4.61 -17.85 5.60
N ASN A 180 -5.44 -17.14 6.36
CA ASN A 180 -6.88 -17.38 6.42
C ASN A 180 -7.72 -16.39 5.61
N GLY A 181 -7.12 -15.29 5.17
CA GLY A 181 -7.85 -14.23 4.50
C GLY A 181 -8.84 -13.50 5.40
N SER A 182 -9.59 -12.57 4.82
CA SER A 182 -10.71 -11.88 5.50
C SER A 182 -11.67 -11.29 4.49
N SER A 183 -12.95 -11.32 4.78
CA SER A 183 -13.97 -10.64 3.97
C SER A 183 -14.85 -9.77 4.85
N GLY A 184 -15.20 -8.56 4.41
CA GLY A 184 -16.03 -7.63 5.18
C GLY A 184 -16.53 -6.47 4.34
N ILE A 185 -17.70 -5.97 4.70
CA ILE A 185 -18.33 -4.82 4.07
C ILE A 185 -18.45 -3.72 5.12
N ALA A 186 -17.75 -2.62 4.92
CA ALA A 186 -17.82 -1.42 5.75
C ALA A 186 -18.60 -0.30 5.03
N VAL A 187 -18.65 0.86 5.62
CA VAL A 187 -19.26 2.04 5.00
C VAL A 187 -18.31 2.59 3.94
N GLY A 188 -18.77 2.60 2.68
CA GLY A 188 -18.01 3.13 1.54
C GLY A 188 -16.82 2.28 1.07
N MET A 189 -16.54 1.13 1.71
CA MET A 189 -15.43 0.26 1.34
C MET A 189 -15.68 -1.20 1.71
N ALA A 190 -14.99 -2.11 1.06
CA ALA A 190 -15.06 -3.54 1.34
C ALA A 190 -13.67 -4.16 1.31
N THR A 191 -13.48 -5.22 2.07
CA THR A 191 -12.29 -6.08 2.02
C THR A 191 -12.67 -7.48 1.59
N ASN A 192 -11.82 -8.11 0.77
CA ASN A 192 -11.97 -9.50 0.37
C ASN A 192 -10.58 -10.10 0.07
N ILE A 193 -9.89 -10.48 1.12
CA ILE A 193 -8.53 -11.05 1.08
C ILE A 193 -8.67 -12.55 0.99
N PRO A 194 -8.12 -13.22 -0.05
CA PRO A 194 -8.18 -14.67 -0.16
C PRO A 194 -7.24 -15.36 0.82
N PRO A 195 -7.54 -16.60 1.22
CA PRO A 195 -6.62 -17.43 2.00
C PRO A 195 -5.46 -17.94 1.14
N HIS A 196 -4.32 -18.27 1.82
CA HIS A 196 -3.10 -18.77 1.18
C HIS A 196 -2.52 -19.95 1.94
N ASN A 197 -1.61 -20.68 1.31
CA ASN A 197 -0.89 -21.78 1.93
C ASN A 197 0.12 -21.25 2.97
N LEU A 198 0.13 -21.85 4.16
CA LEU A 198 0.99 -21.43 5.26
C LEU A 198 2.49 -21.52 4.91
N ASN A 199 2.90 -22.61 4.24
CA ASN A 199 4.29 -22.80 3.85
C ASN A 199 4.75 -21.70 2.88
N GLU A 200 3.90 -21.36 1.89
CA GLU A 200 4.21 -20.35 0.90
C GLU A 200 4.35 -18.96 1.52
N VAL A 201 3.41 -18.59 2.39
CA VAL A 201 3.43 -17.26 3.04
C VAL A 201 4.60 -17.13 4.00
N ILE A 202 4.90 -18.16 4.80
CA ILE A 202 6.07 -18.14 5.70
C ILE A 202 7.37 -18.07 4.90
N ASN A 203 7.50 -18.83 3.79
CA ASN A 203 8.67 -18.74 2.93
C ASN A 203 8.86 -17.33 2.36
N ALA A 204 7.77 -16.64 1.97
CA ALA A 204 7.83 -15.25 1.55
C ALA A 204 8.24 -14.30 2.70
N CYS A 205 7.75 -14.52 3.91
CA CYS A 205 8.20 -13.76 5.08
C CYS A 205 9.70 -13.94 5.35
N VAL A 206 10.19 -15.18 5.25
CA VAL A 206 11.63 -15.50 5.39
C VAL A 206 12.44 -14.84 4.27
N CYS A 207 11.96 -14.87 3.03
CA CYS A 207 12.61 -14.19 1.92
C CYS A 207 12.79 -12.68 2.18
N VAL A 208 11.76 -12.00 2.70
CA VAL A 208 11.83 -10.57 3.08
C VAL A 208 12.79 -10.32 4.26
N LEU A 209 12.88 -11.25 5.22
CA LEU A 209 13.82 -11.13 6.35
C LEU A 209 15.27 -11.28 5.89
N ASP A 210 15.53 -12.21 4.97
CA ASP A 210 16.86 -12.52 4.44
C ASP A 210 17.32 -11.44 3.42
N ASP A 211 16.40 -10.95 2.57
CA ASP A 211 16.64 -9.87 1.59
C ASP A 211 15.52 -8.82 1.64
N PRO A 212 15.71 -7.71 2.38
CA PRO A 212 14.75 -6.61 2.44
C PRO A 212 14.46 -5.94 1.09
N GLU A 213 15.32 -6.10 0.10
CA GLU A 213 15.15 -5.52 -1.25
C GLU A 213 14.55 -6.51 -2.25
N CYS A 214 14.13 -7.71 -1.82
CA CYS A 214 13.53 -8.70 -2.70
C CYS A 214 12.36 -8.11 -3.49
N SER A 215 12.28 -8.47 -4.77
CA SER A 215 11.26 -7.93 -5.68
C SER A 215 9.91 -8.63 -5.50
N MET A 216 8.85 -8.07 -6.10
CA MET A 216 7.54 -8.75 -6.13
C MET A 216 7.61 -10.09 -6.90
N VAL A 217 8.51 -10.20 -7.89
CA VAL A 217 8.69 -11.45 -8.65
C VAL A 217 9.27 -12.53 -7.73
N ASP A 218 10.28 -12.21 -6.93
CA ASP A 218 10.87 -13.15 -5.97
C ASP A 218 9.83 -13.62 -4.95
N LEU A 219 8.98 -12.71 -4.46
CA LEU A 219 7.88 -13.08 -3.57
C LEU A 219 6.87 -14.02 -4.22
N MET A 220 6.59 -13.84 -5.51
CA MET A 220 5.67 -14.70 -6.26
C MET A 220 6.25 -16.07 -6.61
N GLU A 221 7.57 -16.26 -6.53
CA GLU A 221 8.18 -17.60 -6.58
C GLU A 221 7.81 -18.42 -5.33
N HIS A 222 7.67 -17.75 -4.19
CA HIS A 222 7.27 -18.39 -2.93
C HIS A 222 5.75 -18.48 -2.76
N VAL A 223 4.99 -17.41 -3.08
CA VAL A 223 3.53 -17.37 -2.99
C VAL A 223 2.94 -17.43 -4.38
N SER A 224 2.63 -18.65 -4.83
CA SER A 224 2.13 -18.89 -6.19
C SER A 224 0.75 -18.26 -6.44
N GLY A 225 -0.09 -18.15 -5.41
CA GLY A 225 -1.45 -17.60 -5.50
C GLY A 225 -2.33 -17.96 -4.30
N PRO A 226 -3.61 -17.57 -4.29
CA PRO A 226 -4.58 -17.99 -3.29
C PRO A 226 -4.67 -19.52 -3.17
N ASP A 227 -4.94 -20.01 -1.98
CA ASP A 227 -5.11 -21.44 -1.67
C ASP A 227 -6.42 -21.64 -0.88
N PHE A 228 -7.47 -21.93 -1.60
CA PHE A 228 -8.82 -22.03 -1.03
C PHE A 228 -9.03 -23.34 -0.27
N PRO A 229 -9.76 -23.33 0.87
CA PRO A 229 -10.04 -24.54 1.66
C PRO A 229 -10.83 -25.61 0.88
N THR A 230 -11.64 -25.19 -0.10
CA THR A 230 -12.46 -26.06 -0.94
C THR A 230 -11.72 -26.58 -2.18
N GLY A 231 -10.43 -26.26 -2.37
CA GLY A 231 -9.65 -26.65 -3.53
C GLY A 231 -10.02 -25.86 -4.79
N GLY A 232 -10.29 -26.57 -5.87
CA GLY A 232 -10.60 -26.01 -7.19
C GLY A 232 -9.35 -25.63 -7.98
N ILE A 233 -9.57 -25.02 -9.14
CA ILE A 233 -8.52 -24.67 -10.11
C ILE A 233 -8.61 -23.17 -10.42
N ILE A 234 -7.53 -22.43 -10.15
CA ILE A 234 -7.42 -21.03 -10.58
C ILE A 234 -6.95 -20.99 -12.03
N MET A 235 -7.67 -20.23 -12.86
CA MET A 235 -7.39 -20.08 -14.28
C MET A 235 -6.60 -18.80 -14.54
N GLY A 236 -5.31 -18.98 -14.93
CA GLY A 236 -4.39 -17.88 -15.25
C GLY A 236 -3.77 -17.21 -14.01
N ARG A 237 -2.63 -16.55 -14.20
CA ARG A 237 -1.86 -15.88 -13.14
C ARG A 237 -1.98 -14.35 -13.16
N SER A 238 -2.52 -13.77 -14.23
CA SER A 238 -2.60 -12.32 -14.41
C SER A 238 -3.36 -11.62 -13.28
N GLY A 239 -4.53 -12.15 -12.90
CA GLY A 239 -5.31 -11.61 -11.79
C GLY A 239 -4.61 -11.72 -10.42
N ILE A 240 -3.78 -12.76 -10.21
CA ILE A 240 -2.95 -12.93 -9.01
C ILE A 240 -1.87 -11.86 -8.98
N ARG A 241 -1.14 -11.67 -10.11
CA ARG A 241 -0.09 -10.65 -10.23
C ARG A 241 -0.64 -9.25 -9.95
N ALA A 242 -1.79 -8.92 -10.56
CA ALA A 242 -2.48 -7.64 -10.33
C ALA A 242 -2.81 -7.43 -8.84
N ALA A 243 -3.42 -8.44 -8.20
CA ALA A 243 -3.78 -8.38 -6.79
C ALA A 243 -2.57 -8.16 -5.88
N TYR A 244 -1.49 -8.91 -6.11
CA TYR A 244 -0.29 -8.82 -5.26
C TYR A 244 0.48 -7.52 -5.45
N ALA A 245 0.47 -6.96 -6.67
CA ALA A 245 1.14 -5.69 -6.96
C ALA A 245 0.35 -4.48 -6.45
N THR A 246 -0.97 -4.47 -6.63
CA THR A 246 -1.81 -3.28 -6.41
C THR A 246 -2.76 -3.39 -5.22
N GLY A 247 -2.93 -4.56 -4.64
CA GLY A 247 -3.96 -4.85 -3.63
C GLY A 247 -5.35 -5.09 -4.21
N ARG A 248 -5.53 -5.04 -5.53
CA ARG A 248 -6.79 -5.31 -6.23
C ARG A 248 -6.57 -6.27 -7.39
N GLY A 249 -7.49 -7.20 -7.56
CA GLY A 249 -7.44 -8.17 -8.66
C GLY A 249 -8.68 -9.02 -8.73
N LYS A 250 -8.74 -9.88 -9.75
CA LYS A 250 -9.84 -10.80 -9.95
C LYS A 250 -9.27 -12.14 -10.43
N VAL A 251 -9.58 -13.21 -9.72
CA VAL A 251 -9.19 -14.56 -10.13
C VAL A 251 -10.42 -15.35 -10.52
N VAL A 252 -10.29 -16.20 -11.55
CA VAL A 252 -11.34 -17.11 -11.99
C VAL A 252 -11.04 -18.47 -11.40
N VAL A 253 -12.01 -19.03 -10.66
CA VAL A 253 -11.89 -20.33 -10.00
C VAL A 253 -12.88 -21.30 -10.63
N ARG A 254 -12.38 -22.45 -11.05
CA ARG A 254 -13.18 -23.57 -11.59
C ARG A 254 -13.28 -24.70 -10.60
N ALA A 255 -14.40 -25.40 -10.64
CA ALA A 255 -14.58 -26.69 -10.01
C ALA A 255 -13.62 -27.73 -10.59
N ARG A 256 -13.15 -28.65 -9.76
CA ARG A 256 -12.43 -29.84 -10.26
C ARG A 256 -13.42 -30.84 -10.78
N THR A 257 -13.23 -31.25 -12.03
CA THR A 257 -14.15 -32.14 -12.75
C THR A 257 -13.40 -33.28 -13.42
N GLU A 258 -13.99 -34.47 -13.43
CA GLU A 258 -13.47 -35.64 -14.07
C GLU A 258 -14.53 -36.28 -14.95
N PHE A 259 -14.14 -37.00 -16.03
CA PHE A 259 -15.02 -37.75 -16.88
C PHE A 259 -14.95 -39.20 -16.50
N GLU A 260 -16.11 -39.81 -16.24
CA GLU A 260 -16.22 -41.26 -16.03
C GLU A 260 -17.14 -41.85 -17.11
N THR A 261 -16.72 -43.00 -17.67
CA THR A 261 -17.55 -43.78 -18.59
C THR A 261 -18.38 -44.81 -17.81
N PHE A 262 -19.66 -44.89 -18.05
CA PHE A 262 -20.56 -45.88 -17.46
C PHE A 262 -21.49 -46.48 -18.52
N ASN A 263 -22.04 -47.66 -18.24
CA ASN A 263 -23.00 -48.38 -19.13
C ASN A 263 -22.60 -48.39 -20.62
N LYS A 264 -21.43 -48.89 -20.92
CA LYS A 264 -20.83 -49.22 -22.25
C LYS A 264 -20.62 -48.04 -23.22
N ASP A 265 -21.43 -46.93 -23.18
CA ASP A 265 -21.29 -45.82 -24.14
C ASP A 265 -21.77 -44.47 -23.60
N ARG A 266 -21.99 -44.35 -22.30
CA ARG A 266 -22.39 -43.09 -21.69
C ARG A 266 -21.28 -42.48 -20.85
N THR A 267 -21.14 -41.18 -20.91
CA THR A 267 -20.18 -40.42 -20.09
C THR A 267 -20.93 -39.63 -19.03
N ARG A 268 -20.36 -39.53 -17.85
CA ARG A 268 -20.80 -38.63 -16.77
C ARG A 268 -19.69 -37.72 -16.35
N ILE A 269 -20.04 -36.52 -15.94
CA ILE A 269 -19.11 -35.56 -15.35
C ILE A 269 -19.22 -35.68 -13.82
N ILE A 270 -18.09 -35.88 -13.16
CA ILE A 270 -18.01 -35.95 -11.72
C ILE A 270 -17.37 -34.65 -11.25
N VAL A 271 -18.00 -33.96 -10.30
CA VAL A 271 -17.46 -32.76 -9.66
C VAL A 271 -17.01 -33.13 -8.26
N THR A 272 -15.71 -32.98 -7.97
CA THR A 272 -15.08 -33.36 -6.69
C THR A 272 -14.75 -32.16 -5.83
N GLU A 273 -14.55 -30.97 -6.41
CA GLU A 273 -14.24 -29.74 -5.71
C GLU A 273 -15.03 -28.58 -6.30
N LEU A 274 -15.46 -27.63 -5.49
CA LEU A 274 -16.20 -26.44 -5.89
C LEU A 274 -15.40 -25.16 -5.65
N PRO A 275 -15.67 -24.11 -6.43
CA PRO A 275 -15.10 -22.79 -6.15
C PRO A 275 -15.46 -22.32 -4.73
N TYR A 276 -14.55 -21.60 -4.11
CA TYR A 276 -14.71 -21.10 -2.75
C TYR A 276 -15.95 -20.25 -2.57
N GLN A 277 -16.67 -20.43 -1.47
CA GLN A 277 -17.93 -19.77 -1.10
C GLN A 277 -19.14 -20.13 -2.00
N VAL A 278 -19.02 -21.13 -2.84
CA VAL A 278 -20.17 -21.64 -3.60
C VAL A 278 -20.99 -22.61 -2.75
N ASN A 279 -22.30 -22.35 -2.64
CA ASN A 279 -23.24 -23.25 -1.97
C ASN A 279 -23.60 -24.41 -2.91
N LYS A 280 -23.27 -25.65 -2.49
CA LYS A 280 -23.47 -26.85 -3.32
C LYS A 280 -24.96 -27.11 -3.65
N ARG A 281 -25.84 -27.02 -2.65
CA ARG A 281 -27.29 -27.24 -2.83
C ARG A 281 -27.91 -26.23 -3.80
N GLN A 282 -27.55 -24.95 -3.66
CA GLN A 282 -28.07 -23.90 -4.56
C GLN A 282 -27.51 -24.06 -5.98
N LEU A 283 -26.27 -24.49 -6.13
CA LEU A 283 -25.66 -24.80 -7.43
C LEU A 283 -26.43 -25.92 -8.13
N ILE A 284 -26.66 -27.03 -7.44
CA ILE A 284 -27.42 -28.19 -7.99
C ILE A 284 -28.83 -27.78 -8.39
N LYS A 285 -29.50 -26.99 -7.51
CA LYS A 285 -30.83 -26.47 -7.79
C LYS A 285 -30.86 -25.60 -9.06
N ASN A 286 -29.92 -24.67 -9.18
CA ASN A 286 -29.81 -23.79 -10.34
C ASN A 286 -29.51 -24.58 -11.62
N MET A 287 -28.62 -25.58 -11.56
CA MET A 287 -28.38 -26.47 -12.71
C MET A 287 -29.64 -27.22 -13.12
N PHE A 288 -30.38 -27.79 -12.17
CA PHE A 288 -31.60 -28.48 -12.43
C PHE A 288 -32.67 -27.59 -13.10
N GLU A 289 -32.85 -26.35 -12.62
CA GLU A 289 -33.75 -25.36 -13.21
C GLU A 289 -33.35 -25.03 -14.67
N GLN A 290 -32.04 -24.85 -14.93
CA GLN A 290 -31.54 -24.57 -16.28
C GLN A 290 -31.72 -25.77 -17.25
N VAL A 291 -31.56 -27.00 -16.76
CA VAL A 291 -31.87 -28.21 -17.55
C VAL A 291 -33.37 -28.28 -17.90
N LYS A 292 -34.23 -27.99 -16.90
CA LYS A 292 -35.71 -27.95 -17.11
C LYS A 292 -36.10 -26.88 -18.13
N ASP A 293 -35.47 -25.72 -18.08
CA ASP A 293 -35.68 -24.59 -18.99
C ASP A 293 -35.01 -24.78 -20.36
N LYS A 294 -34.39 -25.95 -20.61
CA LYS A 294 -33.66 -26.29 -21.85
C LYS A 294 -32.51 -25.31 -22.19
N ARG A 295 -31.97 -24.60 -21.20
CA ARG A 295 -30.79 -23.76 -21.36
C ARG A 295 -29.50 -24.59 -21.31
N LEU A 296 -29.51 -25.68 -20.53
CA LEU A 296 -28.45 -26.70 -20.49
C LEU A 296 -28.99 -27.96 -21.19
N ASP A 297 -28.54 -28.20 -22.42
CA ASP A 297 -28.86 -29.46 -23.13
C ASP A 297 -27.74 -30.49 -22.97
N GLY A 298 -28.03 -31.74 -23.28
CA GLY A 298 -27.06 -32.84 -23.19
C GLY A 298 -26.98 -33.51 -21.83
N ILE A 299 -27.69 -33.02 -20.80
CA ILE A 299 -27.74 -33.62 -19.46
C ILE A 299 -28.98 -34.54 -19.38
N SER A 300 -28.80 -35.76 -18.87
CA SER A 300 -29.89 -36.74 -18.67
C SER A 300 -30.30 -36.82 -17.19
N ASP A 301 -29.36 -36.73 -16.26
CA ASP A 301 -29.64 -36.79 -14.82
C ASP A 301 -28.59 -36.00 -14.03
N LEU A 302 -28.97 -35.55 -12.83
CA LEU A 302 -28.13 -34.78 -11.92
C LEU A 302 -28.36 -35.26 -10.49
N ARG A 303 -27.31 -35.78 -9.84
CA ARG A 303 -27.37 -36.33 -8.48
C ARG A 303 -26.26 -35.80 -7.59
N ASP A 304 -26.55 -35.71 -6.31
CA ASP A 304 -25.55 -35.50 -5.24
C ASP A 304 -25.27 -36.85 -4.60
N GLU A 305 -24.06 -37.34 -4.76
CA GLU A 305 -23.54 -38.58 -4.18
C GLU A 305 -22.48 -38.28 -3.12
N THR A 306 -22.45 -37.08 -2.56
CA THR A 306 -21.49 -36.63 -1.53
C THR A 306 -21.69 -37.48 -0.26
N ASP A 307 -20.62 -38.07 0.21
CA ASP A 307 -20.57 -38.88 1.43
C ASP A 307 -19.37 -38.50 2.32
N ARG A 308 -19.08 -39.31 3.34
CA ARG A 308 -17.93 -39.15 4.24
C ARG A 308 -16.58 -39.26 3.55
N ASN A 309 -16.50 -39.79 2.33
CA ASN A 309 -15.27 -39.97 1.57
C ASN A 309 -14.96 -38.72 0.72
N GLY A 310 -15.87 -37.82 0.56
CA GLY A 310 -15.67 -36.56 -0.16
C GLY A 310 -16.88 -36.08 -0.96
N MET A 311 -16.73 -34.92 -1.55
CA MET A 311 -17.73 -34.32 -2.42
C MET A 311 -17.80 -35.07 -3.75
N ARG A 312 -19.03 -35.40 -4.17
CA ARG A 312 -19.28 -36.08 -5.44
C ARG A 312 -20.62 -35.64 -6.04
N ILE A 313 -20.61 -34.71 -6.97
CA ILE A 313 -21.79 -34.35 -7.76
C ILE A 313 -21.66 -35.07 -9.09
N VAL A 314 -22.70 -35.83 -9.46
CA VAL A 314 -22.75 -36.65 -10.68
C VAL A 314 -23.69 -36.00 -11.68
N ILE A 315 -23.16 -35.68 -12.86
CA ILE A 315 -23.90 -35.12 -14.00
C ILE A 315 -23.86 -36.14 -15.13
N GLU A 316 -24.96 -36.88 -15.34
CA GLU A 316 -25.06 -37.89 -16.42
C GLU A 316 -25.42 -37.22 -17.75
N LEU A 317 -24.68 -37.58 -18.79
CA LEU A 317 -24.89 -37.03 -20.12
C LEU A 317 -25.78 -37.93 -20.97
N LYS A 318 -26.52 -37.30 -21.92
CA LYS A 318 -27.24 -38.04 -22.98
C LYS A 318 -26.23 -38.75 -23.89
N LYS A 319 -26.68 -39.85 -24.56
CA LYS A 319 -25.78 -40.70 -25.34
C LYS A 319 -25.04 -39.93 -26.46
N ASP A 320 -25.67 -38.95 -27.06
CA ASP A 320 -25.17 -38.21 -28.21
C ASP A 320 -24.52 -36.85 -27.82
N ALA A 321 -24.39 -36.55 -26.52
CA ALA A 321 -23.85 -35.31 -26.05
C ALA A 321 -22.31 -35.33 -26.02
N ASN A 322 -21.66 -34.26 -26.53
CA ASN A 322 -20.23 -34.09 -26.41
C ASN A 322 -19.88 -33.63 -24.98
N PRO A 323 -19.14 -34.43 -24.18
CA PRO A 323 -18.86 -34.12 -22.79
C PRO A 323 -18.16 -32.78 -22.59
N GLN A 324 -17.22 -32.45 -23.48
CA GLN A 324 -16.45 -31.20 -23.37
C GLN A 324 -17.31 -29.96 -23.63
N VAL A 325 -18.23 -30.04 -24.61
CA VAL A 325 -19.15 -28.93 -24.92
C VAL A 325 -20.10 -28.68 -23.76
N VAL A 326 -20.64 -29.75 -23.16
CA VAL A 326 -21.55 -29.64 -21.99
C VAL A 326 -20.78 -29.05 -20.81
N LEU A 327 -19.56 -29.52 -20.53
CA LEU A 327 -18.74 -29.00 -19.46
C LEU A 327 -18.41 -27.50 -19.64
N ASN A 328 -18.05 -27.10 -20.87
CA ASN A 328 -17.78 -25.68 -21.17
C ASN A 328 -19.03 -24.81 -20.99
N THR A 329 -20.21 -25.35 -21.34
CA THR A 329 -21.47 -24.65 -21.13
C THR A 329 -21.81 -24.53 -19.65
N LEU A 330 -21.57 -25.58 -18.86
CA LEU A 330 -21.71 -25.55 -17.40
C LEU A 330 -20.79 -24.51 -16.74
N PHE A 331 -19.54 -24.41 -17.17
CA PHE A 331 -18.61 -23.36 -16.68
C PHE A 331 -19.08 -21.94 -17.02
N LYS A 332 -19.69 -21.74 -18.21
CA LYS A 332 -20.20 -20.42 -18.62
C LYS A 332 -21.48 -20.00 -17.91
N GLN A 333 -22.37 -20.95 -17.61
CA GLN A 333 -23.72 -20.66 -17.16
C GLN A 333 -23.98 -20.95 -15.67
N THR A 334 -23.05 -21.59 -14.97
CA THR A 334 -23.25 -22.00 -13.59
C THR A 334 -22.07 -21.59 -12.70
N ALA A 335 -22.25 -21.66 -11.38
CA ALA A 335 -21.20 -21.39 -10.42
C ALA A 335 -20.13 -22.52 -10.31
N LEU A 336 -20.10 -23.49 -11.25
CA LEU A 336 -18.93 -24.37 -11.43
C LEU A 336 -17.69 -23.60 -11.87
N GLN A 337 -17.86 -22.43 -12.44
CA GLN A 337 -16.83 -21.42 -12.57
C GLN A 337 -17.34 -20.12 -11.97
N SER A 338 -16.58 -19.57 -11.05
CA SER A 338 -16.89 -18.28 -10.43
C SER A 338 -15.67 -17.38 -10.39
N SER A 339 -15.90 -16.08 -10.32
CA SER A 339 -14.81 -15.11 -10.15
C SER A 339 -14.74 -14.64 -8.70
N PHE A 340 -13.53 -14.66 -8.13
CA PHE A 340 -13.25 -14.13 -6.83
C PHE A 340 -12.55 -12.78 -6.98
N GLY A 341 -13.24 -11.70 -6.58
CA GLY A 341 -12.65 -10.35 -6.57
C GLY A 341 -11.76 -10.18 -5.35
N ILE A 342 -10.50 -9.80 -5.55
CA ILE A 342 -9.52 -9.59 -4.48
C ILE A 342 -9.45 -8.10 -4.16
N ILE A 343 -9.64 -7.76 -2.89
CA ILE A 343 -9.46 -6.40 -2.35
C ILE A 343 -8.72 -6.53 -1.02
N MET A 344 -7.43 -6.23 -1.02
CA MET A 344 -6.55 -6.39 0.14
C MET A 344 -6.58 -5.13 1.01
N LEU A 345 -7.76 -4.79 1.54
CA LEU A 345 -8.00 -3.67 2.43
C LEU A 345 -7.89 -4.13 3.89
N ALA A 346 -7.03 -3.50 4.68
CA ALA A 346 -6.87 -3.76 6.11
C ALA A 346 -6.59 -2.47 6.89
N LEU A 347 -6.72 -2.54 8.21
CA LEU A 347 -6.38 -1.44 9.12
C LEU A 347 -4.87 -1.45 9.38
N VAL A 348 -4.23 -0.31 9.19
CA VAL A 348 -2.81 -0.04 9.46
C VAL A 348 -2.66 1.08 10.49
N ASP A 349 -1.41 1.42 10.82
CA ASP A 349 -1.09 2.49 11.78
C ASP A 349 -1.88 2.37 13.09
N ASN A 350 -1.76 1.20 13.72
CA ASN A 350 -2.42 0.88 15.00
C ASN A 350 -3.96 1.11 14.94
N GLN A 351 -4.60 0.62 13.87
CA GLN A 351 -6.04 0.70 13.56
C GLN A 351 -6.58 2.11 13.22
N LYS A 352 -5.70 3.07 12.93
CA LYS A 352 -6.12 4.44 12.64
C LYS A 352 -6.52 4.67 11.19
N GLN A 353 -6.00 3.86 10.26
CA GLN A 353 -6.19 4.08 8.82
C GLN A 353 -6.54 2.78 8.07
N PRO A 354 -7.66 2.73 7.33
CA PRO A 354 -7.92 1.69 6.35
C PRO A 354 -7.08 1.96 5.08
N ARG A 355 -6.35 0.95 4.59
CA ARG A 355 -5.51 1.05 3.41
C ARG A 355 -5.54 -0.21 2.56
N ILE A 356 -5.58 -0.06 1.24
CA ILE A 356 -5.38 -1.16 0.30
C ILE A 356 -3.87 -1.41 0.21
N LEU A 357 -3.47 -2.66 0.40
CA LEU A 357 -2.08 -3.05 0.56
C LEU A 357 -1.68 -4.05 -0.53
N SER A 358 -0.46 -3.95 -1.03
CA SER A 358 0.16 -5.01 -1.83
C SER A 358 0.56 -6.19 -0.94
N LEU A 359 0.86 -7.34 -1.55
CA LEU A 359 1.37 -8.50 -0.82
C LEU A 359 2.61 -8.14 0.01
N ARG A 360 3.55 -7.40 -0.58
CA ARG A 360 4.76 -6.97 0.09
C ARG A 360 4.45 -6.11 1.32
N GLN A 361 3.56 -5.14 1.20
CA GLN A 361 3.18 -4.26 2.31
C GLN A 361 2.54 -5.01 3.48
N ILE A 362 1.70 -6.02 3.19
CA ILE A 362 1.12 -6.85 4.25
C ILE A 362 2.21 -7.64 5.00
N ILE A 363 3.17 -8.19 4.27
CA ILE A 363 4.30 -8.92 4.88
C ILE A 363 5.16 -7.97 5.71
N ASP A 364 5.47 -6.77 5.22
CA ASP A 364 6.26 -5.77 5.93
C ASP A 364 5.59 -5.35 7.25
N GLU A 365 4.28 -5.04 7.24
CA GLU A 365 3.51 -4.69 8.44
C GLU A 365 3.46 -5.85 9.46
N TYR A 366 3.28 -7.07 8.97
CA TYR A 366 3.32 -8.26 9.81
C TYR A 366 4.69 -8.48 10.45
N LEU A 367 5.77 -8.39 9.68
CA LEU A 367 7.14 -8.58 10.19
C LEU A 367 7.53 -7.47 11.18
N ALA A 368 7.12 -6.22 10.93
CA ALA A 368 7.32 -5.13 11.86
C ALA A 368 6.62 -5.40 13.21
N HIS A 369 5.38 -5.90 13.17
CA HIS A 369 4.66 -6.32 14.37
C HIS A 369 5.37 -7.46 15.11
N GLN A 370 5.85 -8.48 14.39
CA GLN A 370 6.56 -9.60 15.01
C GLN A 370 7.88 -9.16 15.67
N MET A 371 8.59 -8.22 15.06
CA MET A 371 9.80 -7.64 15.67
C MET A 371 9.49 -6.88 16.97
N ASP A 372 8.37 -6.14 17.02
CA ASP A 372 7.92 -5.48 18.24
C ASP A 372 7.53 -6.48 19.32
N VAL A 373 6.73 -7.49 18.98
CA VAL A 373 6.33 -8.59 19.89
C VAL A 373 7.55 -9.30 20.46
N LEU A 374 8.52 -9.65 19.62
CA LEU A 374 9.74 -10.33 20.03
C LEU A 374 10.62 -9.45 20.94
N THR A 375 10.73 -8.17 20.61
CA THR A 375 11.47 -7.20 21.44
C THR A 375 10.83 -7.05 22.81
N ARG A 376 9.51 -6.84 22.89
CA ARG A 376 8.78 -6.70 24.14
C ARG A 376 8.83 -8.00 24.97
N ARG A 377 8.70 -9.15 24.32
CA ARG A 377 8.85 -10.46 24.99
C ARG A 377 10.22 -10.61 25.61
N THR A 378 11.27 -10.31 24.85
CA THR A 378 12.65 -10.41 25.34
C THR A 378 12.92 -9.44 26.48
N GLN A 379 12.40 -8.22 26.43
CA GLN A 379 12.47 -7.25 27.53
C GLN A 379 11.75 -7.74 28.79
N TYR A 380 10.57 -8.32 28.62
CA TYR A 380 9.82 -8.91 29.75
C TYR A 380 10.59 -10.07 30.38
N ASP A 381 11.08 -11.00 29.57
CA ASP A 381 11.82 -12.18 30.03
C ASP A 381 13.14 -11.76 30.70
N LEU A 382 13.84 -10.75 30.15
CA LEU A 382 15.04 -10.14 30.75
C LEU A 382 14.72 -9.56 32.14
N ARG A 383 13.69 -8.71 32.23
CA ARG A 383 13.25 -8.11 33.50
C ARG A 383 12.92 -9.20 34.55
N LYS A 384 12.16 -10.22 34.15
CA LYS A 384 11.82 -11.32 35.06
C LYS A 384 13.03 -12.16 35.49
N ALA A 385 13.96 -12.41 34.59
CA ALA A 385 15.21 -13.08 34.91
C ALA A 385 16.08 -12.24 35.88
N GLN A 386 16.17 -10.92 35.66
CA GLN A 386 16.89 -10.00 36.55
C GLN A 386 16.24 -9.91 37.94
N GLU A 387 14.90 -9.75 38.00
CA GLU A 387 14.15 -9.75 39.28
C GLU A 387 14.43 -11.06 40.04
N ARG A 388 14.42 -12.20 39.37
CA ARG A 388 14.67 -13.50 40.00
C ARG A 388 16.14 -13.69 40.40
N ALA A 389 17.10 -13.31 39.56
CA ALA A 389 18.53 -13.37 39.85
C ALA A 389 18.89 -12.51 41.05
N HIS A 390 18.30 -11.32 41.13
CA HIS A 390 18.47 -10.41 42.28
C HIS A 390 18.00 -11.01 43.61
N LEU A 391 16.84 -11.70 43.58
CA LEU A 391 16.38 -12.44 44.79
C LEU A 391 17.34 -13.58 45.16
N LEU A 392 17.81 -14.32 44.16
CA LEU A 392 18.71 -15.46 44.40
C LEU A 392 20.08 -14.98 44.95
N GLU A 393 20.59 -13.85 44.49
CA GLU A 393 21.80 -13.25 45.03
C GLU A 393 21.69 -12.99 46.52
N GLY A 394 20.60 -12.38 46.99
CA GLY A 394 20.30 -12.19 48.39
C GLY A 394 20.21 -13.49 49.18
N LEU A 395 19.54 -14.49 48.61
CA LEU A 395 19.40 -15.81 49.23
C LEU A 395 20.74 -16.57 49.34
N LEU A 396 21.61 -16.46 48.33
CA LEU A 396 22.95 -17.06 48.35
C LEU A 396 23.83 -16.40 49.41
N ILE A 397 23.79 -15.06 49.55
CA ILE A 397 24.48 -14.28 50.60
C ILE A 397 24.02 -14.78 52.00
N ALA A 398 22.70 -14.93 52.18
CA ALA A 398 22.12 -15.43 53.40
C ALA A 398 22.57 -16.86 53.71
N GLN A 399 22.67 -17.72 52.74
CA GLN A 399 23.03 -19.14 52.88
C GLN A 399 24.53 -19.30 53.19
N ASP A 400 25.39 -18.46 52.62
CA ASP A 400 26.82 -18.40 52.93
C ASP A 400 27.11 -17.88 54.37
N ASN A 401 26.16 -17.16 54.95
CA ASN A 401 26.26 -16.56 56.28
C ASN A 401 25.13 -17.06 57.22
N ILE A 402 24.68 -18.29 57.09
CA ILE A 402 23.45 -18.79 57.68
C ILE A 402 23.40 -18.66 59.20
N ASP A 403 24.51 -18.96 59.89
CA ASP A 403 24.59 -18.88 61.39
C ASP A 403 24.38 -17.45 61.87
N GLU A 404 24.94 -16.46 61.14
CA GLU A 404 24.77 -15.04 61.47
C GLU A 404 23.35 -14.55 61.14
N VAL A 405 22.77 -14.97 60.03
CA VAL A 405 21.36 -14.68 59.69
C VAL A 405 20.42 -15.20 60.76
N ILE A 406 20.56 -16.49 61.16
CA ILE A 406 19.77 -17.09 62.26
C ILE A 406 19.94 -16.31 63.55
N ARG A 407 21.18 -15.92 63.90
CA ARG A 407 21.45 -15.13 65.11
C ARG A 407 20.72 -13.77 65.09
N ILE A 408 20.79 -13.07 63.97
CA ILE A 408 20.12 -11.76 63.80
C ILE A 408 18.60 -11.92 63.95
N ILE A 409 17.97 -12.87 63.24
CA ILE A 409 16.54 -13.13 63.30
C ILE A 409 16.10 -13.48 64.73
N ARG A 410 16.84 -14.34 65.44
CA ARG A 410 16.49 -14.75 66.80
C ARG A 410 16.67 -13.67 67.83
N THR A 411 17.57 -12.71 67.63
CA THR A 411 17.85 -11.62 68.59
C THR A 411 17.07 -10.33 68.24
N ALA A 412 16.42 -10.24 67.11
CA ALA A 412 15.61 -9.11 66.72
C ALA A 412 14.20 -9.22 67.35
N TYR A 413 13.63 -8.06 67.69
CA TYR A 413 12.24 -7.95 68.15
C TYR A 413 11.31 -7.66 66.96
N ASP A 414 11.46 -6.50 66.33
CA ASP A 414 10.71 -6.07 65.12
C ASP A 414 11.61 -5.54 64.02
N ASP A 415 12.91 -5.50 64.22
CA ASP A 415 13.91 -4.85 63.36
C ASP A 415 14.79 -5.83 62.57
N ALA A 416 14.39 -7.10 62.48
CA ALA A 416 15.17 -8.17 61.84
C ALA A 416 15.51 -7.80 60.40
N LYS A 417 14.54 -7.27 59.64
CA LYS A 417 14.68 -6.88 58.24
C LYS A 417 15.77 -5.78 58.09
N GLN A 418 15.69 -4.72 58.90
CA GLN A 418 16.64 -3.63 58.83
C GLN A 418 18.05 -4.09 59.19
N ARG A 419 18.20 -4.92 60.22
CA ARG A 419 19.51 -5.49 60.59
C ARG A 419 20.14 -6.37 59.53
N LEU A 420 19.33 -7.16 58.79
CA LEU A 420 19.80 -7.93 57.66
C LEU A 420 20.28 -7.04 56.50
N MET A 421 19.52 -5.99 56.20
CA MET A 421 19.88 -4.98 55.21
C MET A 421 21.20 -4.29 55.54
N ASP A 422 21.32 -3.79 56.73
CA ASP A 422 22.51 -3.03 57.19
C ASP A 422 23.75 -3.94 57.28
N ARG A 423 23.57 -5.21 57.66
CA ARG A 423 24.69 -6.14 57.84
C ARG A 423 25.26 -6.72 56.56
N PHE A 424 24.42 -7.04 55.61
CA PHE A 424 24.79 -7.73 54.39
C PHE A 424 24.68 -6.88 53.11
N GLY A 425 24.25 -5.61 53.24
CA GLY A 425 24.07 -4.72 52.12
C GLY A 425 22.90 -5.09 51.22
N LEU A 426 21.90 -5.75 51.79
CA LEU A 426 20.72 -6.23 51.09
C LEU A 426 19.68 -5.12 50.94
N ASP A 427 18.87 -5.22 49.89
CA ASP A 427 17.72 -4.35 49.75
C ASP A 427 16.48 -4.90 50.47
N ASP A 428 15.39 -4.12 50.46
CA ASP A 428 14.11 -4.44 51.12
C ASP A 428 13.51 -5.77 50.65
N ILE A 429 13.59 -6.03 49.35
CA ILE A 429 13.02 -7.23 48.70
C ILE A 429 13.86 -8.46 49.05
N GLN A 430 15.17 -8.39 49.01
CA GLN A 430 16.07 -9.49 49.35
C GLN A 430 15.98 -9.84 50.84
N ALA A 431 15.95 -8.83 51.72
CA ALA A 431 15.81 -9.06 53.16
C ALA A 431 14.46 -9.69 53.50
N GLN A 432 13.37 -9.28 52.86
CA GLN A 432 12.08 -9.93 53.04
C GLN A 432 12.08 -11.38 52.54
N ALA A 433 12.68 -11.66 51.40
CA ALA A 433 12.80 -13.03 50.89
C ALA A 433 13.59 -13.95 51.82
N ILE A 434 14.58 -13.43 52.51
CA ILE A 434 15.33 -14.18 53.53
C ILE A 434 14.47 -14.46 54.76
N LEU A 435 13.68 -13.50 55.24
CA LEU A 435 12.74 -13.71 56.34
C LEU A 435 11.65 -14.73 56.04
N ASP A 436 11.18 -14.77 54.76
CA ASP A 436 10.16 -15.73 54.29
C ASP A 436 10.75 -17.12 53.97
N MET A 437 12.06 -17.31 54.12
CA MET A 437 12.73 -18.56 53.81
C MET A 437 12.29 -19.69 54.75
N ARG A 438 11.91 -20.83 54.17
CA ARG A 438 11.57 -22.01 54.95
C ARG A 438 12.83 -22.67 55.51
N LEU A 439 12.74 -23.17 56.74
CA LEU A 439 13.85 -23.87 57.39
C LEU A 439 14.43 -25.02 56.53
N LYS A 440 13.64 -25.68 55.69
CA LYS A 440 14.10 -26.72 54.78
C LYS A 440 15.12 -26.18 53.76
N ALA A 441 15.02 -24.94 53.35
CA ALA A 441 15.92 -24.32 52.37
C ALA A 441 17.34 -24.10 52.88
N LEU A 442 17.59 -24.37 54.16
CA LEU A 442 18.91 -24.23 54.79
C LEU A 442 19.81 -25.48 54.56
N GLN A 443 19.34 -26.50 53.81
CA GLN A 443 20.16 -27.69 53.52
C GLN A 443 21.19 -27.38 52.43
N GLY A 444 22.39 -27.98 52.55
CA GLY A 444 23.47 -27.75 51.56
C GLY A 444 23.14 -28.14 50.13
N LEU A 445 22.29 -29.16 49.92
CA LEU A 445 21.75 -29.51 48.60
C LEU A 445 20.89 -28.42 47.96
N ASP A 446 20.24 -27.56 48.74
CA ASP A 446 19.42 -26.47 48.21
C ASP A 446 20.29 -25.28 47.77
N ARG A 447 21.50 -25.07 48.41
CA ARG A 447 22.48 -24.09 47.96
C ARG A 447 23.03 -24.39 46.58
N GLU A 448 23.37 -25.61 46.26
CA GLU A 448 23.82 -26.03 44.91
C GLU A 448 22.75 -25.79 43.86
N LYS A 449 21.49 -26.04 44.19
CA LYS A 449 20.36 -25.74 43.28
C LYS A 449 20.16 -24.23 43.06
N LEU A 450 20.25 -23.41 44.13
CA LEU A 450 20.13 -21.98 44.00
C LEU A 450 21.27 -21.38 43.16
N GLN A 451 22.52 -21.89 43.36
CA GLN A 451 23.65 -21.49 42.56
C GLN A 451 23.48 -21.88 41.10
N ALA A 452 23.04 -23.12 40.80
CA ALA A 452 22.79 -23.56 39.45
C ALA A 452 21.64 -22.76 38.77
N GLU A 453 20.57 -22.42 39.53
CA GLU A 453 19.49 -21.54 39.02
C GLU A 453 20.01 -20.14 38.74
N PHE A 454 20.85 -19.58 39.61
CA PHE A 454 21.45 -18.26 39.41
C PHE A 454 22.34 -18.24 38.17
N ASP A 455 23.21 -19.23 37.99
CA ASP A 455 24.10 -19.34 36.83
C ASP A 455 23.30 -19.47 35.52
N ASP A 456 22.23 -20.29 35.51
CA ASP A 456 21.32 -20.41 34.35
C ASP A 456 20.62 -19.07 34.02
N LEU A 457 20.17 -18.34 35.08
CA LEU A 457 19.57 -17.03 34.89
C LEU A 457 20.59 -16.00 34.35
N MET A 458 21.84 -16.02 34.82
CA MET A 458 22.88 -15.13 34.30
C MET A 458 23.21 -15.40 32.84
N MET A 459 23.22 -16.69 32.41
CA MET A 459 23.36 -17.02 31.00
C MET A 459 22.18 -16.47 30.17
N LYS A 460 20.94 -16.63 30.68
CA LYS A 460 19.73 -16.09 30.02
C LYS A 460 19.75 -14.56 29.94
N ILE A 461 20.14 -13.88 31.02
CA ILE A 461 20.26 -12.42 31.05
C ILE A 461 21.26 -11.93 29.99
N ASN A 462 22.44 -12.56 29.92
CA ASN A 462 23.43 -12.24 28.90
C ASN A 462 22.89 -12.46 27.49
N TYR A 463 22.25 -13.58 27.24
CA TYR A 463 21.63 -13.90 25.97
C TYR A 463 20.55 -12.87 25.57
N TYR A 464 19.65 -12.49 26.49
CA TYR A 464 18.61 -11.48 26.22
C TYR A 464 19.21 -10.08 25.95
N ASN A 465 20.26 -9.71 26.68
CA ASN A 465 20.98 -8.47 26.42
C ASN A 465 21.65 -8.45 25.05
N GLU A 466 22.25 -9.57 24.63
CA GLU A 466 22.81 -9.71 23.27
C GLU A 466 21.74 -9.62 22.20
N LEU A 467 20.57 -10.23 22.41
CA LEU A 467 19.45 -10.14 21.45
C LEU A 467 18.95 -8.71 21.31
N LEU A 468 18.79 -8.00 22.42
CA LEU A 468 18.29 -6.61 22.40
C LEU A 468 19.30 -5.62 21.82
N ALA A 469 20.60 -5.92 21.92
CA ALA A 469 21.67 -5.11 21.39
C ALA A 469 21.87 -5.25 19.87
N ASP A 470 21.47 -6.39 19.30
CA ASP A 470 21.70 -6.72 17.88
C ASP A 470 20.39 -7.04 17.14
N PRO A 471 19.86 -6.11 16.34
CA PRO A 471 18.66 -6.36 15.54
C PRO A 471 18.77 -7.55 14.57
N GLN A 472 19.99 -7.91 14.13
CA GLN A 472 20.17 -9.05 13.22
C GLN A 472 19.98 -10.37 13.96
N LYS A 473 20.40 -10.46 15.23
CA LYS A 473 20.13 -11.63 16.07
C LYS A 473 18.63 -11.80 16.32
N LEU A 474 17.91 -10.70 16.58
CA LEU A 474 16.44 -10.72 16.71
C LEU A 474 15.76 -11.22 15.42
N LYS A 475 16.19 -10.76 14.24
CA LYS A 475 15.70 -11.26 12.96
C LYS A 475 15.98 -12.76 12.79
N GLY A 476 17.15 -13.23 13.21
CA GLY A 476 17.50 -14.65 13.21
C GLY A 476 16.53 -15.49 14.03
N VAL A 477 16.22 -15.04 15.26
CA VAL A 477 15.23 -15.72 16.13
C VAL A 477 13.85 -15.73 15.51
N LEU A 478 13.39 -14.59 14.96
CA LEU A 478 12.09 -14.51 14.28
C LEU A 478 12.03 -15.48 13.09
N ARG A 479 13.10 -15.54 12.29
CA ARG A 479 13.23 -16.48 11.18
C ARG A 479 13.07 -17.94 11.61
N GLU A 480 13.76 -18.34 12.66
CA GLU A 480 13.69 -19.70 13.21
C GLU A 480 12.28 -20.02 13.72
N GLU A 481 11.63 -19.09 14.43
CA GLU A 481 10.27 -19.27 14.94
C GLU A 481 9.23 -19.41 13.82
N LEU A 482 9.36 -18.67 12.73
CA LEU A 482 8.50 -18.79 11.54
C LEU A 482 8.68 -20.17 10.88
N ILE A 483 9.93 -20.64 10.76
CA ILE A 483 10.25 -21.96 10.19
C ILE A 483 9.67 -23.06 11.08
N GLU A 484 9.80 -22.96 12.41
CA GLU A 484 9.19 -23.92 13.35
C GLU A 484 7.68 -24.05 13.12
N ILE A 485 6.96 -22.93 12.96
CA ILE A 485 5.51 -22.95 12.71
C ILE A 485 5.19 -23.56 11.35
N ARG A 486 5.96 -23.23 10.31
CA ARG A 486 5.83 -23.82 8.98
C ARG A 486 5.96 -25.34 9.04
N ASP A 487 7.00 -25.84 9.67
CA ASP A 487 7.32 -27.27 9.72
C ASP A 487 6.31 -28.05 10.59
N LYS A 488 5.71 -27.38 11.60
CA LYS A 488 4.75 -28.01 12.51
C LYS A 488 3.31 -28.03 11.98
N PHE A 489 2.89 -27.00 11.24
CA PHE A 489 1.50 -26.81 10.83
C PHE A 489 1.30 -26.74 9.32
N GLY A 490 2.39 -26.67 8.56
CA GLY A 490 2.33 -26.56 7.11
C GLY A 490 1.78 -27.82 6.43
N ASP A 491 1.04 -27.62 5.36
CA ASP A 491 0.47 -28.68 4.55
C ASP A 491 0.65 -28.40 3.05
N LYS A 492 0.18 -29.29 2.20
CA LYS A 492 0.22 -29.14 0.76
C LYS A 492 -0.88 -28.17 0.29
N ARG A 493 -0.58 -27.45 -0.78
CA ARG A 493 -1.57 -26.64 -1.50
C ARG A 493 -2.78 -27.48 -1.91
N LYS A 494 -3.99 -26.95 -1.71
CA LYS A 494 -5.27 -27.57 -2.13
C LYS A 494 -5.70 -27.06 -3.50
N THR A 495 -5.54 -25.78 -3.80
CA THR A 495 -5.99 -25.16 -5.05
C THR A 495 -4.89 -25.28 -6.11
N GLU A 496 -5.22 -25.85 -7.26
CA GLU A 496 -4.35 -25.90 -8.44
C GLU A 496 -4.36 -24.56 -9.17
N ILE A 497 -3.24 -24.20 -9.80
CA ILE A 497 -3.16 -23.01 -10.66
C ILE A 497 -2.77 -23.51 -12.04
N GLN A 498 -3.64 -23.27 -13.04
CA GLN A 498 -3.39 -23.60 -14.42
C GLN A 498 -3.08 -22.34 -15.22
N ASP A 499 -1.98 -22.38 -15.97
CA ASP A 499 -1.63 -21.32 -16.89
C ASP A 499 -2.56 -21.40 -18.12
N ILE A 500 -3.07 -20.28 -18.55
CA ILE A 500 -3.84 -20.18 -19.81
C ILE A 500 -2.86 -19.68 -20.88
N GLU A 501 -2.88 -20.27 -22.07
CA GLU A 501 -2.01 -19.87 -23.17
C GLU A 501 -2.15 -18.39 -23.60
N ASP A 502 -3.29 -17.77 -23.28
CA ASP A 502 -3.54 -16.33 -23.43
C ASP A 502 -3.46 -15.62 -22.05
N GLU A 503 -2.28 -15.55 -21.46
CA GLU A 503 -2.08 -14.68 -20.30
C GLU A 503 -2.19 -13.21 -20.72
N ILE A 504 -3.34 -12.62 -20.43
CA ILE A 504 -3.57 -11.18 -20.54
C ILE A 504 -2.62 -10.47 -19.56
N ASP A 505 -1.77 -9.60 -20.04
CA ASP A 505 -0.90 -8.79 -19.20
C ASP A 505 -1.75 -7.94 -18.23
N ILE A 506 -1.20 -7.54 -17.08
CA ILE A 506 -1.91 -6.66 -16.10
C ILE A 506 -2.45 -5.41 -16.79
N GLU A 507 -1.72 -4.95 -17.78
CA GLU A 507 -2.06 -3.83 -18.64
C GLU A 507 -3.36 -4.04 -19.43
N ASP A 508 -3.63 -5.28 -19.88
CA ASP A 508 -4.85 -5.65 -20.62
C ASP A 508 -6.13 -5.72 -19.74
N LEU A 509 -5.95 -5.73 -18.41
CA LEU A 509 -7.07 -5.70 -17.44
C LEU A 509 -7.47 -4.27 -17.05
N ILE A 510 -6.65 -3.29 -17.40
CA ILE A 510 -6.89 -1.87 -17.15
C ILE A 510 -7.48 -1.30 -18.44
N GLU A 511 -8.65 -0.73 -18.34
CA GLU A 511 -9.29 -0.07 -19.46
C GLU A 511 -8.37 1.04 -20.00
N GLU A 512 -8.07 0.98 -21.31
CA GLU A 512 -7.26 2.01 -21.94
C GLU A 512 -8.11 3.26 -22.09
N GLU A 513 -7.79 4.27 -21.31
CA GLU A 513 -8.47 5.56 -21.29
C GLU A 513 -7.49 6.68 -21.58
N THR A 514 -7.89 7.63 -22.37
CA THR A 514 -7.16 8.88 -22.53
C THR A 514 -7.43 9.76 -21.30
N CYS A 515 -6.37 10.10 -20.58
CA CYS A 515 -6.43 10.89 -19.35
C CYS A 515 -5.59 12.16 -19.45
N ALA A 516 -6.04 13.18 -18.74
CA ALA A 516 -5.26 14.40 -18.50
C ALA A 516 -4.45 14.21 -17.20
N PHE A 517 -3.12 14.33 -17.32
CA PHE A 517 -2.18 14.26 -16.19
C PHE A 517 -1.72 15.67 -15.85
N THR A 518 -1.90 16.06 -14.58
CA THR A 518 -1.51 17.39 -14.12
C THR A 518 -0.50 17.30 -12.99
N ILE A 519 0.54 18.16 -13.06
CA ILE A 519 1.48 18.36 -11.97
C ILE A 519 1.42 19.81 -11.55
N SER A 520 1.22 20.10 -10.26
CA SER A 520 1.26 21.45 -9.73
C SER A 520 2.69 21.88 -9.37
N HIS A 521 2.91 23.20 -9.23
CA HIS A 521 4.20 23.76 -8.81
C HIS A 521 4.67 23.25 -7.44
N GLN A 522 3.74 23.02 -6.52
CA GLN A 522 4.05 22.42 -5.19
C GLN A 522 4.21 20.90 -5.23
N GLY A 523 4.16 20.27 -6.41
CA GLY A 523 4.41 18.85 -6.59
C GLY A 523 3.21 17.96 -6.28
N TYR A 524 1.98 18.38 -6.57
CA TYR A 524 0.80 17.51 -6.55
C TYR A 524 0.54 16.97 -7.95
N ILE A 525 0.36 15.66 -8.06
CA ILE A 525 0.06 14.96 -9.30
C ILE A 525 -1.31 14.30 -9.25
N LYS A 526 -2.03 14.29 -10.36
CA LYS A 526 -3.25 13.54 -10.54
C LYS A 526 -3.49 13.19 -12.00
N ARG A 527 -4.33 12.18 -12.24
CA ARG A 527 -4.93 11.90 -13.55
C ARG A 527 -6.44 12.11 -13.50
N MET A 528 -7.03 12.43 -14.66
CA MET A 528 -8.45 12.57 -14.85
C MET A 528 -8.82 12.09 -16.24
N PRO A 529 -9.97 11.39 -16.46
CA PRO A 529 -10.48 11.11 -17.80
C PRO A 529 -10.73 12.42 -18.57
N VAL A 530 -10.33 12.45 -19.86
CA VAL A 530 -10.48 13.65 -20.72
C VAL A 530 -11.94 14.02 -20.89
N ASP A 531 -12.88 13.09 -20.91
CA ASP A 531 -14.32 13.32 -21.00
C ASP A 531 -14.88 14.22 -19.88
N THR A 532 -14.13 14.41 -18.82
CA THR A 532 -14.48 15.34 -17.72
C THR A 532 -14.30 16.81 -18.11
N TYR A 533 -13.55 17.09 -19.18
CA TYR A 533 -13.41 18.41 -19.80
C TYR A 533 -14.38 18.54 -20.99
N ARG A 534 -15.63 18.95 -20.74
CA ARG A 534 -16.56 19.30 -21.81
C ARG A 534 -16.05 20.54 -22.54
N THR A 535 -15.98 20.47 -23.88
CA THR A 535 -15.74 21.62 -24.76
C THR A 535 -16.73 22.74 -24.43
N GLN A 536 -16.21 23.91 -24.11
CA GLN A 536 -17.03 25.11 -23.89
C GLN A 536 -17.00 25.99 -25.17
N SER A 537 -18.17 26.50 -25.58
CA SER A 537 -18.33 27.44 -26.69
C SER A 537 -17.56 28.75 -26.40
N ARG A 538 -17.12 29.42 -27.45
CA ARG A 538 -16.47 30.77 -27.38
C ARG A 538 -17.26 31.69 -26.46
N GLY A 539 -16.58 32.31 -25.46
CA GLY A 539 -17.17 33.24 -24.51
C GLY A 539 -17.56 32.63 -23.17
N GLY A 540 -17.33 31.31 -22.92
CA GLY A 540 -17.52 30.67 -21.63
C GLY A 540 -16.48 31.14 -20.60
N ARG A 541 -16.85 31.21 -19.32
CA ARG A 541 -15.91 31.34 -18.19
C ARG A 541 -15.07 30.07 -18.08
N GLY A 542 -13.74 30.20 -18.10
CA GLY A 542 -12.81 29.10 -17.91
C GLY A 542 -13.16 28.27 -16.68
N VAL A 543 -12.86 26.98 -16.72
CA VAL A 543 -13.17 26.03 -15.66
C VAL A 543 -11.91 25.80 -14.81
N ASN A 544 -12.02 26.00 -13.50
CA ASN A 544 -10.92 25.68 -12.58
C ASN A 544 -10.56 24.20 -12.68
N ALA A 545 -9.34 23.91 -13.09
CA ALA A 545 -8.83 22.56 -13.24
C ALA A 545 -8.46 21.89 -11.88
N GLN A 546 -8.27 22.67 -10.82
CA GLN A 546 -7.82 22.19 -9.52
C GLN A 546 -8.07 23.25 -8.44
N ASN A 547 -8.55 22.85 -7.25
CA ASN A 547 -8.53 23.71 -6.06
C ASN A 547 -7.12 23.71 -5.47
N LEU A 548 -6.37 24.75 -5.77
CA LEU A 548 -5.00 24.94 -5.28
C LEU A 548 -5.02 25.85 -4.04
N LYS A 549 -3.99 25.77 -3.19
CA LYS A 549 -3.74 26.82 -2.17
C LYS A 549 -3.44 28.15 -2.89
N GLU A 550 -3.59 29.28 -2.21
CA GLU A 550 -3.40 30.61 -2.76
C GLU A 550 -2.07 30.86 -3.48
N GLU A 551 -1.08 29.96 -3.32
CA GLU A 551 0.26 30.06 -3.93
C GLU A 551 0.64 28.86 -4.83
N ASP A 552 -0.29 27.99 -5.22
CA ASP A 552 -0.01 26.83 -6.08
C ASP A 552 -0.70 26.98 -7.45
N TYR A 553 -0.06 26.47 -8.51
CA TYR A 553 -0.58 26.50 -9.89
C TYR A 553 -0.19 25.23 -10.65
N VAL A 554 -0.92 24.92 -11.72
CA VAL A 554 -0.61 23.76 -12.58
C VAL A 554 0.65 24.06 -13.36
N ASN A 555 1.71 23.31 -13.11
CA ASN A 555 3.01 23.45 -13.77
C ASN A 555 3.09 22.66 -15.07
N SER A 556 2.37 21.53 -15.18
CA SER A 556 2.37 20.68 -16.39
C SER A 556 1.00 20.02 -16.55
N LEU A 557 0.49 20.05 -17.78
CA LEU A 557 -0.70 19.34 -18.22
C LEU A 557 -0.32 18.53 -19.46
N ASN A 558 -0.53 17.21 -19.43
CA ASN A 558 -0.29 16.34 -20.57
C ASN A 558 -1.47 15.39 -20.76
N ILE A 559 -1.82 15.14 -21.99
CA ILE A 559 -2.85 14.15 -22.37
C ILE A 559 -2.12 12.91 -22.84
N ALA A 560 -2.51 11.77 -22.29
CA ALA A 560 -1.86 10.49 -22.56
C ALA A 560 -2.78 9.32 -22.21
N SER A 561 -2.48 8.12 -22.73
CA SER A 561 -3.18 6.88 -22.35
C SER A 561 -2.79 6.45 -20.93
N THR A 562 -3.71 5.78 -20.25
CA THR A 562 -3.42 5.06 -19.02
C THR A 562 -2.30 4.03 -19.17
N HIS A 563 -2.07 3.52 -20.37
CA HIS A 563 -1.03 2.52 -20.70
C HIS A 563 0.32 3.12 -21.07
N ASP A 564 0.41 4.44 -21.25
CA ASP A 564 1.66 5.11 -21.62
C ASP A 564 2.70 5.05 -20.51
N HIS A 565 3.96 5.03 -20.93
CA HIS A 565 5.12 5.14 -20.05
C HIS A 565 5.37 6.60 -19.69
N MET A 566 5.45 6.91 -18.40
CA MET A 566 5.73 8.24 -17.89
C MET A 566 7.11 8.27 -17.24
N LEU A 567 7.99 9.09 -17.75
CA LEU A 567 9.34 9.31 -17.21
C LEU A 567 9.40 10.67 -16.51
N PHE A 568 9.68 10.63 -15.21
CA PHE A 568 9.80 11.83 -14.38
C PHE A 568 11.28 12.12 -14.13
N PHE A 569 11.77 13.23 -14.64
CA PHE A 569 13.13 13.68 -14.45
C PHE A 569 13.21 14.66 -13.29
N THR A 570 14.25 14.54 -12.46
CA THR A 570 14.45 15.39 -11.30
C THR A 570 15.59 16.36 -11.47
N ASP A 571 15.58 17.46 -10.73
CA ASP A 571 16.65 18.46 -10.67
C ASP A 571 18.01 17.87 -10.27
N LYS A 572 18.02 16.71 -9.60
CA LYS A 572 19.23 15.95 -9.24
C LYS A 572 19.72 14.99 -10.33
N GLY A 573 19.11 15.03 -11.54
CA GLY A 573 19.54 14.22 -12.69
C GLY A 573 19.13 12.74 -12.61
N LYS A 574 18.12 12.38 -11.81
CA LYS A 574 17.52 11.06 -11.79
C LYS A 574 16.27 11.00 -12.68
N VAL A 575 15.92 9.80 -13.11
CA VAL A 575 14.65 9.52 -13.80
C VAL A 575 13.91 8.39 -13.09
N HIS A 576 12.62 8.61 -12.84
CA HIS A 576 11.68 7.63 -12.30
C HIS A 576 10.68 7.25 -13.38
N HIS A 577 10.36 5.97 -13.49
CA HIS A 577 9.40 5.45 -14.46
C HIS A 577 8.12 5.00 -13.77
N ARG A 578 6.96 5.35 -14.36
CA ARG A 578 5.62 4.87 -14.00
C ARG A 578 4.79 4.66 -15.26
N LYS A 579 3.80 3.80 -15.18
CA LYS A 579 2.72 3.72 -16.17
C LYS A 579 1.61 4.71 -15.81
N GLY A 580 0.88 5.22 -16.79
CA GLY A 580 -0.19 6.20 -16.60
C GLY A 580 -1.23 5.77 -15.56
N TYR A 581 -1.63 4.48 -15.59
CA TYR A 581 -2.59 3.92 -14.62
C TYR A 581 -2.08 3.88 -13.16
N GLN A 582 -0.78 4.00 -12.93
CA GLN A 582 -0.18 4.04 -11.59
C GLN A 582 -0.30 5.44 -10.94
N ILE A 583 -0.66 6.45 -11.72
CA ILE A 583 -0.94 7.79 -11.20
C ILE A 583 -2.36 7.78 -10.61
N PRO A 584 -2.53 8.23 -9.35
CA PRO A 584 -3.84 8.23 -8.70
C PRO A 584 -4.86 9.08 -9.45
N GLU A 585 -6.05 8.52 -9.66
CA GLU A 585 -7.18 9.24 -10.20
C GLU A 585 -7.78 10.19 -9.16
N SER A 586 -8.16 11.37 -9.57
CA SER A 586 -8.77 12.36 -8.69
C SER A 586 -9.77 13.22 -9.45
N GLY A 587 -10.83 13.63 -8.76
CA GLY A 587 -11.84 14.51 -9.34
C GLY A 587 -11.27 15.86 -9.78
N ARG A 588 -12.00 16.55 -10.67
CA ARG A 588 -11.58 17.82 -11.28
C ARG A 588 -11.13 18.87 -10.26
N THR A 589 -11.87 19.06 -9.20
CA THR A 589 -11.58 20.04 -8.14
C THR A 589 -10.62 19.54 -7.06
N ALA A 590 -10.30 18.26 -7.03
CA ALA A 590 -9.40 17.69 -6.04
C ALA A 590 -7.96 18.15 -6.26
N ARG A 591 -7.20 18.28 -5.16
CA ARG A 591 -5.80 18.71 -5.17
C ARG A 591 -4.85 17.69 -5.82
N GLY A 592 -5.20 16.42 -5.82
CA GLY A 592 -4.34 15.32 -6.23
C GLY A 592 -3.46 14.80 -5.10
N THR A 593 -2.54 13.93 -5.45
CA THR A 593 -1.61 13.26 -4.52
C THR A 593 -0.26 13.94 -4.56
N ALA A 594 0.39 14.15 -3.42
CA ALA A 594 1.75 14.66 -3.40
C ALA A 594 2.70 13.69 -4.15
N ILE A 595 3.52 14.22 -5.04
CA ILE A 595 4.36 13.43 -5.94
C ILE A 595 5.36 12.54 -5.18
N VAL A 596 5.77 12.95 -3.98
CA VAL A 596 6.61 12.16 -3.06
C VAL A 596 5.95 10.86 -2.58
N ASN A 597 4.61 10.75 -2.67
CA ASN A 597 3.87 9.53 -2.38
C ASN A 597 3.75 8.60 -3.61
N VAL A 598 4.07 9.10 -4.80
CA VAL A 598 4.04 8.36 -6.07
C VAL A 598 5.45 7.95 -6.48
N LEU A 599 6.43 8.83 -6.25
CA LEU A 599 7.84 8.65 -6.59
C LEU A 599 8.70 8.71 -5.31
N PRO A 600 9.69 7.83 -5.12
CA PRO A 600 10.61 7.86 -3.99
C PRO A 600 11.65 8.97 -4.18
N LEU A 601 11.25 10.21 -3.97
CA LEU A 601 12.12 11.39 -4.09
C LEU A 601 12.90 11.61 -2.80
N GLU A 602 14.14 12.09 -2.94
CA GLU A 602 14.97 12.52 -1.80
C GLU A 602 14.49 13.86 -1.23
N PRO A 603 14.79 14.16 0.03
CA PRO A 603 14.45 15.48 0.59
C PRO A 603 15.00 16.63 -0.25
N GLY A 604 14.10 17.54 -0.66
CA GLY A 604 14.43 18.69 -1.50
C GLY A 604 14.58 18.40 -2.99
N GLU A 605 14.41 17.15 -3.44
CA GLU A 605 14.39 16.76 -4.85
C GLU A 605 13.06 17.13 -5.50
N ARG A 606 13.11 17.71 -6.72
CA ARG A 606 11.93 18.17 -7.45
C ARG A 606 11.90 17.59 -8.86
N VAL A 607 10.71 17.28 -9.36
CA VAL A 607 10.50 16.91 -10.76
C VAL A 607 10.55 18.16 -11.63
N THR A 608 11.44 18.17 -12.63
CA THR A 608 11.67 19.29 -13.55
C THR A 608 11.11 19.06 -14.95
N ALA A 609 11.02 17.79 -15.36
CA ALA A 609 10.46 17.44 -16.67
C ALA A 609 9.72 16.10 -16.59
N MET A 610 8.69 15.96 -17.44
CA MET A 610 7.96 14.72 -17.65
C MET A 610 7.94 14.41 -19.14
N VAL A 611 8.37 13.20 -19.51
CA VAL A 611 8.33 12.69 -20.88
C VAL A 611 7.41 11.48 -20.92
N ILE A 612 6.45 11.50 -21.85
CA ILE A 612 5.46 10.42 -22.01
C ILE A 612 5.71 9.73 -23.34
N THR A 613 5.57 8.40 -23.36
CA THR A 613 5.69 7.61 -24.60
C THR A 613 4.82 6.35 -24.50
N PRO A 614 4.16 5.95 -25.59
CA PRO A 614 3.50 4.65 -25.66
C PRO A 614 4.52 3.50 -25.62
N GLU A 615 5.67 3.67 -26.29
CA GLU A 615 6.72 2.65 -26.37
C GLU A 615 8.12 3.27 -26.34
N PHE A 616 9.12 2.48 -25.91
CA PHE A 616 10.53 2.84 -26.02
C PHE A 616 11.07 2.34 -27.36
N ASN A 617 11.66 3.25 -28.13
CA ASN A 617 12.35 2.92 -29.38
C ASN A 617 13.84 3.28 -29.31
N ASP A 618 14.63 2.79 -30.25
CA ASP A 618 16.08 3.01 -30.36
C ASP A 618 16.45 4.08 -31.42
N GLU A 619 15.47 4.64 -32.13
CA GLU A 619 15.65 5.69 -33.12
C GLU A 619 15.61 7.10 -32.52
N GLU A 620 15.09 7.23 -31.29
CA GLU A 620 14.92 8.49 -30.58
C GLU A 620 15.92 8.70 -29.47
N TYR A 621 16.12 9.96 -29.13
CA TYR A 621 17.04 10.39 -28.10
C TYR A 621 16.35 11.35 -27.13
N LEU A 622 16.94 11.50 -25.95
CA LEU A 622 16.63 12.58 -25.03
C LEU A 622 17.82 13.52 -24.90
N MET A 623 17.57 14.80 -25.17
CA MET A 623 18.50 15.89 -24.94
C MET A 623 18.21 16.49 -23.55
N MET A 624 19.15 16.35 -22.65
CA MET A 624 19.10 16.90 -21.29
C MET A 624 19.89 18.19 -21.23
N CYS A 625 19.34 19.18 -20.52
CA CYS A 625 19.98 20.48 -20.37
C CYS A 625 20.04 20.88 -18.90
N THR A 626 21.21 21.35 -18.45
CA THR A 626 21.43 21.79 -17.07
C THR A 626 21.44 23.31 -16.96
N LYS A 627 21.28 23.80 -15.73
CA LYS A 627 21.30 25.23 -15.39
C LYS A 627 22.60 25.92 -15.79
N PHE A 628 23.73 25.21 -15.66
CA PHE A 628 25.05 25.78 -16.03
C PHE A 628 25.42 25.53 -17.49
N GLY A 629 24.43 25.16 -18.32
CA GLY A 629 24.60 25.10 -19.78
C GLY A 629 25.29 23.84 -20.27
N THR A 630 25.37 22.78 -19.46
CA THR A 630 25.80 21.47 -19.90
C THR A 630 24.64 20.75 -20.60
N VAL A 631 24.94 20.10 -21.73
CA VAL A 631 23.95 19.30 -22.47
C VAL A 631 24.43 17.86 -22.64
N LYS A 632 23.47 16.96 -22.64
CA LYS A 632 23.74 15.53 -22.81
C LYS A 632 22.67 14.89 -23.68
N ARG A 633 23.11 14.09 -24.66
CA ARG A 633 22.24 13.27 -25.50
C ARG A 633 22.36 11.82 -25.12
N ILE A 634 21.22 11.17 -24.86
CA ILE A 634 21.15 9.76 -24.48
C ILE A 634 20.13 9.03 -25.35
N PRO A 635 20.41 7.77 -25.81
CA PRO A 635 19.42 6.95 -26.48
C PRO A 635 18.21 6.71 -25.57
N PHE A 636 17.00 6.87 -26.10
CA PHE A 636 15.79 6.79 -25.30
C PHE A 636 15.62 5.42 -24.64
N LEU A 637 15.95 4.35 -25.35
CA LEU A 637 15.89 2.97 -24.84
C LEU A 637 16.80 2.75 -23.61
N ALA A 638 17.88 3.50 -23.44
CA ALA A 638 18.80 3.37 -22.30
C ALA A 638 18.17 3.77 -20.95
N LEU A 639 17.02 4.44 -20.98
CA LEU A 639 16.28 4.86 -19.77
C LEU A 639 15.12 3.94 -19.44
N LYS A 640 14.87 2.88 -20.19
CA LYS A 640 13.90 1.83 -19.85
C LYS A 640 14.35 1.15 -18.55
N THR A 641 13.52 1.26 -17.51
CA THR A 641 13.83 0.70 -16.20
C THR A 641 12.57 0.32 -15.44
N ASN A 642 12.66 -0.78 -14.71
CA ASN A 642 11.63 -1.21 -13.77
C ASN A 642 12.05 -0.96 -12.30
N ARG A 643 13.20 -0.30 -12.06
CA ARG A 643 13.69 -0.01 -10.72
C ARG A 643 12.82 1.05 -10.04
N LYS A 644 12.24 0.72 -8.87
CA LYS A 644 11.36 1.62 -8.10
C LYS A 644 12.06 2.89 -7.62
N GLY A 645 13.33 2.80 -7.24
CA GLY A 645 14.15 3.93 -6.77
C GLY A 645 14.63 4.89 -7.87
N GLY A 646 14.24 4.65 -9.12
CA GLY A 646 14.75 5.40 -10.27
C GLY A 646 16.17 5.03 -10.65
N ILE A 647 16.65 5.64 -11.71
CA ILE A 647 18.03 5.50 -12.21
C ILE A 647 18.64 6.86 -12.48
N ARG A 648 19.96 6.96 -12.43
CA ARG A 648 20.67 8.17 -12.85
C ARG A 648 20.53 8.34 -14.37
N ALA A 649 20.11 9.53 -14.79
CA ALA A 649 19.99 9.92 -16.20
C ALA A 649 21.19 10.78 -16.64
N ILE A 650 21.70 11.63 -15.75
CA ILE A 650 22.88 12.48 -15.95
C ILE A 650 23.62 12.63 -14.63
N THR A 651 24.95 12.74 -14.69
CA THR A 651 25.77 13.18 -13.54
C THR A 651 25.90 14.68 -13.59
N LEU A 652 25.57 15.37 -12.52
CA LEU A 652 25.62 16.83 -12.40
C LEU A 652 26.90 17.26 -11.69
N ASP A 653 27.45 18.42 -12.10
CA ASP A 653 28.52 19.10 -11.37
C ASP A 653 27.96 19.72 -10.07
N GLU A 654 28.83 20.07 -9.13
CA GLU A 654 28.46 20.63 -7.84
C GLU A 654 27.67 21.95 -8.02
N GLY A 655 26.46 22.00 -7.47
CA GLY A 655 25.56 23.17 -7.57
C GLY A 655 24.77 23.27 -8.87
N ASP A 656 24.99 22.40 -9.85
CA ASP A 656 24.22 22.36 -11.09
C ASP A 656 22.90 21.61 -10.91
N GLN A 657 21.92 21.85 -11.77
CA GLN A 657 20.59 21.26 -11.75
C GLN A 657 20.14 20.91 -13.17
N LEU A 658 19.48 19.77 -13.33
CA LEU A 658 18.78 19.45 -14.57
C LEU A 658 17.53 20.35 -14.66
N ILE A 659 17.42 21.13 -15.74
CA ILE A 659 16.30 22.08 -15.91
C ILE A 659 15.31 21.64 -16.98
N ASN A 660 15.75 20.96 -18.04
CA ASN A 660 14.85 20.51 -19.10
C ASN A 660 15.33 19.23 -19.76
N VAL A 661 14.38 18.47 -20.31
CA VAL A 661 14.61 17.23 -21.08
C VAL A 661 13.72 17.29 -22.32
N ILE A 662 14.32 17.15 -23.49
CA ILE A 662 13.68 17.28 -24.81
C ILE A 662 13.79 15.96 -25.54
N ARG A 663 12.69 15.45 -26.08
CA ARG A 663 12.68 14.28 -26.97
C ARG A 663 13.06 14.69 -28.39
N THR A 664 14.05 14.00 -28.99
CA THR A 664 14.59 14.31 -30.31
C THR A 664 14.66 13.07 -31.21
N ASN A 665 14.71 13.29 -32.51
CA ASN A 665 14.63 12.25 -33.54
C ASN A 665 15.98 11.87 -34.15
N GLY A 666 17.10 12.40 -33.61
CA GLY A 666 18.45 12.13 -34.14
C GLY A 666 18.99 13.22 -35.10
N ASN A 667 18.17 14.18 -35.49
CA ASN A 667 18.60 15.27 -36.39
C ASN A 667 17.97 16.62 -36.08
N ASP A 668 17.45 16.80 -34.87
CA ASP A 668 16.82 18.03 -34.46
C ASP A 668 17.81 19.13 -34.09
N ASN A 669 17.44 20.36 -34.27
CA ASN A 669 18.14 21.54 -33.76
C ASN A 669 17.56 21.91 -32.39
N ILE A 670 18.45 22.26 -31.44
CA ILE A 670 18.10 22.62 -30.09
C ILE A 670 18.46 24.08 -29.85
N ILE A 671 17.56 24.85 -29.24
CA ILE A 671 17.81 26.22 -28.82
C ILE A 671 17.89 26.28 -27.29
N LEU A 672 18.95 26.91 -26.78
CA LEU A 672 19.12 27.22 -25.36
C LEU A 672 19.03 28.71 -25.18
N ALA A 673 18.30 29.19 -24.17
CA ALA A 673 18.21 30.58 -23.82
C ALA A 673 18.64 30.85 -22.39
N THR A 674 19.34 31.98 -22.14
CA THR A 674 19.87 32.36 -20.86
C THR A 674 19.14 33.51 -20.22
N ARG A 675 19.28 33.64 -18.89
CA ARG A 675 18.66 34.71 -18.12
C ARG A 675 19.10 36.13 -18.56
N GLU A 676 20.39 36.28 -18.93
CA GLU A 676 20.94 37.53 -19.38
C GLU A 676 20.71 37.84 -20.88
N GLY A 677 19.84 37.09 -21.53
CA GLY A 677 19.35 37.42 -22.88
C GLY A 677 20.19 36.91 -24.01
N MET A 678 20.97 35.85 -23.83
CA MET A 678 21.65 35.16 -24.88
C MET A 678 20.87 33.90 -25.29
N ALA A 679 21.06 33.46 -26.56
CA ALA A 679 20.53 32.19 -27.06
C ALA A 679 21.46 31.55 -28.09
N ILE A 680 21.54 30.24 -28.09
CA ILE A 680 22.30 29.46 -29.07
C ILE A 680 21.41 28.37 -29.66
N CYS A 681 21.48 28.23 -30.98
CA CYS A 681 20.80 27.16 -31.71
C CYS A 681 21.87 26.27 -32.38
N PHE A 682 21.89 24.97 -32.05
CA PHE A 682 22.85 24.00 -32.57
C PHE A 682 22.17 22.68 -32.91
N ASN A 683 22.79 21.89 -33.80
CA ASN A 683 22.27 20.55 -34.14
C ASN A 683 22.58 19.53 -33.04
N GLU A 684 21.63 18.67 -32.74
CA GLU A 684 21.84 17.63 -31.71
C GLU A 684 22.99 16.67 -32.02
N ASN A 685 23.36 16.52 -33.31
CA ASN A 685 24.49 15.68 -33.69
C ASN A 685 25.86 16.25 -33.27
N ASP A 686 25.94 17.53 -32.91
CA ASP A 686 27.09 18.12 -32.23
C ASP A 686 27.31 17.52 -30.82
N VAL A 687 26.32 16.83 -30.30
CA VAL A 687 26.37 16.12 -29.02
C VAL A 687 26.33 14.60 -29.26
N ARG A 688 27.46 13.93 -29.11
CA ARG A 688 27.52 12.48 -29.27
C ARG A 688 26.58 11.77 -28.27
N PRO A 689 25.92 10.66 -28.61
CA PRO A 689 25.19 9.85 -27.65
C PRO A 689 26.09 9.37 -26.51
N MET A 690 25.65 9.45 -25.28
CA MET A 690 26.40 9.13 -24.06
C MET A 690 25.61 8.19 -23.14
N GLY A 691 26.34 7.43 -22.33
CA GLY A 691 25.74 6.56 -21.32
C GLY A 691 25.18 7.34 -20.11
N ARG A 692 24.42 6.69 -19.26
CA ARG A 692 23.69 7.29 -18.12
C ARG A 692 24.57 8.07 -17.13
N ASP A 693 25.77 7.56 -16.87
CA ASP A 693 26.67 8.11 -15.86
C ASP A 693 27.58 9.26 -16.38
N ALA A 694 27.43 9.67 -17.63
CA ALA A 694 28.19 10.78 -18.20
C ALA A 694 27.64 12.14 -17.70
N VAL A 695 28.51 13.13 -17.53
CA VAL A 695 28.18 14.51 -17.18
C VAL A 695 27.55 15.25 -18.37
N GLY A 696 28.05 15.04 -19.56
CA GLY A 696 27.64 15.77 -20.74
C GLY A 696 28.78 16.63 -21.32
N VAL A 697 28.40 17.58 -22.16
CA VAL A 697 29.31 18.53 -22.80
C VAL A 697 28.75 19.93 -22.75
N ARG A 698 29.61 20.97 -22.88
CA ARG A 698 29.16 22.36 -22.88
C ARG A 698 28.21 22.64 -24.05
N GLY A 699 26.99 23.08 -23.73
CA GLY A 699 25.98 23.50 -24.70
C GLY A 699 26.13 24.97 -25.10
N ILE A 700 26.33 25.86 -24.14
CA ILE A 700 26.52 27.29 -24.29
C ILE A 700 27.63 27.78 -23.37
N MET A 701 28.34 28.84 -23.76
CA MET A 701 29.30 29.55 -22.92
C MET A 701 28.57 30.67 -22.17
N LEU A 702 28.46 30.55 -20.89
CA LEU A 702 27.82 31.52 -20.00
C LEU A 702 28.81 32.58 -19.53
N THR A 703 28.30 33.79 -19.28
CA THR A 703 28.99 34.86 -18.54
C THR A 703 28.86 34.61 -17.03
N ASP A 704 29.72 35.25 -16.23
CA ASP A 704 29.67 35.09 -14.76
C ASP A 704 28.32 35.55 -14.20
N GLY A 705 27.63 34.67 -13.47
CA GLY A 705 26.30 34.91 -12.90
C GLY A 705 25.11 34.57 -13.81
N ASP A 706 25.33 34.32 -15.11
CA ASP A 706 24.27 33.91 -16.04
C ASP A 706 23.99 32.40 -15.94
N TYR A 707 22.78 32.00 -16.30
CA TYR A 707 22.41 30.60 -16.36
C TYR A 707 21.31 30.34 -17.40
N VAL A 708 21.19 29.10 -17.86
CA VAL A 708 20.16 28.68 -18.80
C VAL A 708 18.81 28.64 -18.10
N ILE A 709 17.81 29.22 -18.72
CA ILE A 709 16.42 29.31 -18.23
C ILE A 709 15.44 28.47 -19.03
N GLY A 710 15.83 28.04 -20.24
CA GLY A 710 14.97 27.22 -21.09
C GLY A 710 15.77 26.55 -22.20
N ALA A 711 15.31 25.39 -22.59
CA ALA A 711 15.81 24.62 -23.71
C ALA A 711 14.62 24.09 -24.51
N GLU A 712 14.61 24.30 -25.82
CA GLU A 712 13.49 23.99 -26.70
C GLU A 712 13.95 23.34 -27.99
N LYS A 713 13.07 22.61 -28.64
CA LYS A 713 13.28 22.09 -29.99
C LYS A 713 13.02 23.20 -31.02
N TYR A 714 13.94 23.39 -31.93
CA TYR A 714 13.77 24.32 -33.04
C TYR A 714 12.70 23.85 -34.01
N ASP A 715 11.76 24.72 -34.33
CA ASP A 715 10.73 24.47 -35.32
C ASP A 715 10.58 25.73 -36.18
N GLU A 716 10.91 25.64 -37.47
CA GLU A 716 10.90 26.78 -38.40
C GLU A 716 9.50 27.38 -38.60
N SER A 717 8.46 26.58 -38.41
CA SER A 717 7.05 27.03 -38.53
C SER A 717 6.55 27.83 -37.33
N LYS A 718 7.34 27.86 -36.23
CA LYS A 718 6.96 28.51 -34.98
C LYS A 718 7.84 29.70 -34.65
N THR A 719 7.54 30.33 -33.51
CA THR A 719 8.30 31.48 -33.02
C THR A 719 8.77 31.23 -31.59
N LEU A 720 9.93 31.80 -31.23
CA LEU A 720 10.39 31.78 -29.84
C LEU A 720 9.76 32.97 -29.10
N LEU A 721 8.90 32.68 -28.14
CA LEU A 721 8.39 33.64 -27.18
C LEU A 721 9.41 33.82 -26.07
N THR A 722 9.80 35.05 -25.77
CA THR A 722 10.67 35.39 -24.64
C THR A 722 9.99 36.45 -23.80
N VAL A 723 9.87 36.22 -22.48
CA VAL A 723 9.24 37.13 -21.53
C VAL A 723 10.18 37.41 -20.36
N THR A 724 10.19 38.64 -19.86
CA THR A 724 11.05 39.11 -18.77
C THR A 724 10.32 39.14 -17.43
N VAL A 725 11.08 39.24 -16.35
CA VAL A 725 10.55 39.29 -14.97
C VAL A 725 9.60 40.46 -14.73
N ASN A 726 9.75 41.53 -15.49
CA ASN A 726 8.89 42.72 -15.42
C ASN A 726 7.69 42.68 -16.41
N GLY A 727 7.37 41.50 -16.98
CA GLY A 727 6.20 41.29 -17.83
C GLY A 727 6.28 41.83 -19.23
N MET A 728 7.48 42.18 -19.71
CA MET A 728 7.68 42.56 -21.12
C MET A 728 8.06 41.32 -21.93
N GLY A 729 7.54 41.19 -23.13
CA GLY A 729 7.78 40.03 -23.98
C GLY A 729 7.68 40.31 -25.47
N LYS A 730 8.14 39.33 -26.24
CA LYS A 730 8.07 39.33 -27.71
C LYS A 730 8.15 37.91 -28.24
N ARG A 731 7.63 37.76 -29.46
CA ARG A 731 7.91 36.59 -30.29
C ARG A 731 9.03 36.93 -31.28
N THR A 732 9.86 35.96 -31.63
CA THR A 732 10.95 36.09 -32.59
C THR A 732 10.93 34.89 -33.54
N GLU A 733 11.09 35.11 -34.83
CA GLU A 733 11.19 34.01 -35.81
C GLU A 733 12.36 33.13 -35.50
N MET A 734 12.19 31.81 -35.54
CA MET A 734 13.24 30.82 -35.21
C MET A 734 14.46 30.98 -36.12
N ALA A 735 14.30 31.35 -37.38
CA ALA A 735 15.38 31.59 -38.35
C ALA A 735 16.39 32.67 -37.93
N GLU A 736 15.99 33.62 -37.04
CA GLU A 736 16.88 34.67 -36.51
C GLU A 736 17.99 34.11 -35.58
N TYR A 737 17.85 32.87 -35.08
CA TYR A 737 18.84 32.23 -34.23
C TYR A 737 19.84 31.34 -34.98
N LEU A 738 19.67 31.26 -36.31
CA LEU A 738 20.61 30.57 -37.19
C LEU A 738 21.65 31.60 -37.71
N ARG A 739 22.85 31.14 -38.04
CA ARG A 739 23.89 31.93 -38.69
C ARG A 739 23.78 31.83 -40.22
N THR A 740 24.30 32.77 -40.91
CA THR A 740 24.41 32.70 -42.38
C THR A 740 25.65 31.82 -42.73
N GLY A 741 25.41 30.79 -43.48
CA GLY A 741 26.48 29.91 -44.01
C GLY A 741 27.24 30.52 -45.16
N PRO A 742 28.33 29.88 -45.62
CA PRO A 742 29.17 30.33 -46.73
C PRO A 742 28.39 30.47 -48.06
N ASP A 743 27.37 29.69 -48.26
CA ASP A 743 26.47 29.63 -49.41
C ASP A 743 25.27 30.57 -49.32
N GLY A 744 25.18 31.36 -48.23
CA GLY A 744 24.07 32.31 -47.98
C GLY A 744 22.87 31.67 -47.31
N GLY A 745 22.85 30.34 -47.13
CA GLY A 745 21.79 29.63 -46.41
C GLY A 745 21.85 29.83 -44.88
N LYS A 746 20.74 29.57 -44.20
CA LYS A 746 20.67 29.59 -42.73
C LYS A 746 21.10 28.24 -42.14
N ILE A 747 22.11 28.24 -41.26
CA ILE A 747 22.64 27.00 -40.63
C ILE A 747 22.71 27.18 -39.10
N PRO A 748 22.61 26.09 -38.34
CA PRO A 748 22.80 26.13 -36.89
C PRO A 748 24.18 26.66 -36.49
N GLN A 749 24.30 27.16 -35.29
CA GLN A 749 25.58 27.55 -34.70
C GLN A 749 26.36 26.31 -34.23
N GLN A 750 27.63 26.45 -33.98
CA GLN A 750 28.40 25.42 -33.31
C GLN A 750 28.08 25.43 -31.81
N ARG A 751 27.88 24.26 -31.24
CA ARG A 751 27.68 24.05 -29.82
C ARG A 751 28.85 24.63 -28.98
N GLY A 752 28.51 25.16 -27.79
CA GLY A 752 29.50 25.62 -26.80
C GLY A 752 30.01 27.05 -27.06
N GLY A 753 29.44 27.76 -28.05
CA GLY A 753 29.71 29.18 -28.29
C GLY A 753 28.93 30.10 -27.34
N LYS A 754 29.16 31.42 -27.43
CA LYS A 754 28.46 32.46 -26.66
C LYS A 754 27.00 32.64 -27.08
N GLY A 755 26.62 32.14 -28.26
CA GLY A 755 25.28 32.34 -28.81
C GLY A 755 25.11 33.74 -29.44
N LEU A 756 23.82 34.09 -29.68
CA LEU A 756 23.38 35.35 -30.22
C LEU A 756 22.55 36.09 -29.19
N LYS A 757 22.50 37.40 -29.24
CA LYS A 757 21.62 38.21 -28.37
C LYS A 757 20.17 37.89 -28.67
N ASN A 758 19.45 37.39 -27.67
CA ASN A 758 18.03 37.04 -27.77
C ASN A 758 17.13 38.23 -27.32
N TYR A 759 17.57 38.97 -26.33
CA TYR A 759 16.78 40.05 -25.76
C TYR A 759 17.64 41.25 -25.38
N ASN A 760 17.09 42.44 -25.49
CA ASN A 760 17.79 43.63 -25.01
C ASN A 760 17.38 43.95 -23.57
N ILE A 761 18.14 43.48 -22.62
CA ILE A 761 17.89 43.67 -21.20
C ILE A 761 18.28 45.07 -20.77
N THR A 762 17.38 45.70 -20.02
CA THR A 762 17.55 47.05 -19.44
C THR A 762 16.93 47.07 -18.04
N ALA A 763 17.17 48.06 -17.23
CA ALA A 763 16.52 48.20 -15.91
C ALA A 763 14.98 48.20 -16.01
N LYS A 764 14.40 48.61 -17.13
CA LYS A 764 12.97 48.62 -17.40
C LYS A 764 12.42 47.22 -17.67
N THR A 765 13.15 46.43 -18.45
CA THR A 765 12.69 45.09 -18.83
C THR A 765 12.94 44.07 -17.72
N GLY A 766 14.00 44.22 -16.97
CA GLY A 766 14.51 43.17 -16.13
C GLY A 766 15.11 42.00 -16.90
N GLU A 767 15.55 40.98 -16.23
CA GLU A 767 16.11 39.76 -16.79
C GLU A 767 15.02 38.88 -17.42
N ILE A 768 15.41 37.83 -18.19
CA ILE A 768 14.44 36.94 -18.79
C ILE A 768 13.88 35.99 -17.70
N ALA A 769 12.56 35.89 -17.60
CA ALA A 769 11.83 34.99 -16.74
C ALA A 769 11.68 33.60 -17.38
N GLY A 770 11.47 33.55 -18.69
CA GLY A 770 11.34 32.32 -19.42
C GLY A 770 11.22 32.45 -20.91
N CYS A 771 11.34 31.34 -21.63
CA CYS A 771 11.12 31.28 -23.08
C CYS A 771 10.42 29.97 -23.44
N CYS A 772 9.60 29.97 -24.49
CA CYS A 772 8.99 28.76 -25.06
C CYS A 772 8.75 28.96 -26.57
N VAL A 773 8.76 27.84 -27.30
CA VAL A 773 8.44 27.82 -28.74
C VAL A 773 6.91 27.71 -28.88
N VAL A 774 6.32 28.66 -29.58
CA VAL A 774 4.84 28.81 -29.73
C VAL A 774 4.42 28.89 -31.19
N ALA A 775 3.32 28.20 -31.52
CA ALA A 775 2.58 28.39 -32.77
C ALA A 775 1.67 29.62 -32.69
N GLU A 776 1.16 30.04 -33.84
CA GLU A 776 0.21 31.18 -33.95
C GLU A 776 -1.13 30.85 -33.24
N THR A 777 -1.51 29.58 -33.23
CA THR A 777 -2.74 29.04 -32.64
C THR A 777 -2.67 28.79 -31.15
N ASP A 778 -1.45 28.76 -30.57
CA ASP A 778 -1.25 28.45 -29.15
C ASP A 778 -1.68 29.59 -28.26
N ASP A 779 -2.05 29.24 -27.03
CA ASP A 779 -2.17 30.20 -25.93
C ASP A 779 -0.96 30.11 -25.00
N VAL A 780 -0.70 31.16 -24.26
CA VAL A 780 0.40 31.22 -23.29
C VAL A 780 -0.15 31.63 -21.93
N MET A 781 0.21 30.88 -20.92
CA MET A 781 -0.06 31.23 -19.53
C MET A 781 1.17 31.90 -18.93
N LEU A 782 0.95 33.08 -18.35
CA LEU A 782 1.95 33.88 -17.65
C LEU A 782 1.59 33.93 -16.16
N ILE A 783 2.57 33.60 -15.29
CA ILE A 783 2.36 33.42 -13.87
C ILE A 783 3.29 34.34 -13.07
N GLU A 784 2.70 35.14 -12.20
CA GLU A 784 3.36 36.07 -11.29
C GLU A 784 3.56 35.44 -9.91
N ASN A 785 4.62 35.79 -9.18
CA ASN A 785 4.88 35.30 -7.84
C ASN A 785 3.82 35.65 -6.80
N GLY A 786 2.99 36.67 -7.06
CA GLY A 786 1.80 37.03 -6.27
C GLY A 786 0.58 36.13 -6.53
N GLY A 787 0.70 35.10 -7.38
CA GLY A 787 -0.39 34.16 -7.69
C GLY A 787 -1.32 34.59 -8.80
N VAL A 788 -1.08 35.74 -9.47
CA VAL A 788 -1.87 36.18 -10.60
C VAL A 788 -1.46 35.40 -11.85
N ILE A 789 -2.45 34.85 -12.54
CA ILE A 789 -2.26 34.07 -13.77
C ILE A 789 -3.09 34.72 -14.87
N ILE A 790 -2.45 34.98 -16.01
CA ILE A 790 -3.15 35.40 -17.21
C ILE A 790 -2.93 34.42 -18.36
N ARG A 791 -3.93 34.26 -19.20
CA ARG A 791 -3.85 33.48 -20.45
C ARG A 791 -4.03 34.43 -21.62
N VAL A 792 -3.05 34.43 -22.50
CA VAL A 792 -3.04 35.31 -23.67
C VAL A 792 -2.80 34.47 -24.94
N PRO A 793 -3.50 34.74 -26.05
CA PRO A 793 -3.19 34.10 -27.32
C PRO A 793 -1.79 34.49 -27.79
N ALA A 794 -0.98 33.54 -28.26
CA ALA A 794 0.35 33.78 -28.80
C ALA A 794 0.27 34.80 -29.96
N SER A 795 -0.77 34.73 -30.81
CA SER A 795 -1.07 35.66 -31.90
C SER A 795 -1.20 37.12 -31.49
N SER A 796 -1.57 37.40 -30.23
CA SER A 796 -1.69 38.75 -29.68
C SER A 796 -0.34 39.40 -29.36
N ILE A 797 0.75 38.62 -29.31
CA ILE A 797 2.10 39.10 -29.03
C ILE A 797 2.84 39.27 -30.34
N ASN A 798 3.27 40.49 -30.62
CA ASN A 798 3.89 40.85 -31.89
C ASN A 798 5.25 40.15 -32.08
N ILE A 799 5.59 39.86 -33.33
CA ILE A 799 6.87 39.34 -33.76
C ILE A 799 7.87 40.48 -33.93
N TYR A 800 9.03 40.35 -33.30
CA TYR A 800 10.11 41.32 -33.35
C TYR A 800 11.46 40.62 -33.60
N LYS A 801 12.45 41.40 -34.04
CA LYS A 801 13.83 40.92 -34.12
C LYS A 801 14.40 40.57 -32.75
N ARG A 802 15.37 39.68 -32.71
CA ARG A 802 15.96 39.09 -31.48
C ARG A 802 16.59 40.12 -30.52
N ASP A 803 17.08 41.25 -30.97
CA ASP A 803 17.86 42.27 -30.23
C ASP A 803 17.05 43.47 -29.70
N VAL A 804 15.70 43.37 -29.67
CA VAL A 804 14.81 44.44 -29.18
C VAL A 804 14.17 44.06 -27.82
N GLN A 805 13.53 45.08 -27.19
CA GLN A 805 12.95 44.94 -25.85
C GLN A 805 11.53 44.33 -25.79
N GLY A 806 10.82 44.23 -26.90
CA GLY A 806 9.44 43.76 -26.90
C GLY A 806 8.42 44.76 -26.35
N VAL A 807 7.25 44.25 -26.00
CA VAL A 807 6.09 45.01 -25.49
C VAL A 807 5.63 44.46 -24.13
N ILE A 808 4.77 45.18 -23.43
CA ILE A 808 4.13 44.71 -22.20
C ILE A 808 3.16 43.57 -22.56
N VAL A 809 3.41 42.37 -22.08
CA VAL A 809 2.53 41.19 -22.24
C VAL A 809 1.68 40.99 -21.00
N MET A 810 2.25 41.28 -19.83
CA MET A 810 1.55 41.24 -18.54
C MET A 810 1.95 42.47 -17.71
N ARG A 811 0.95 43.15 -17.12
CA ARG A 811 1.23 44.20 -16.14
C ARG A 811 1.46 43.54 -14.80
N ILE A 812 2.65 43.72 -14.21
CA ILE A 812 3.07 43.19 -12.95
C ILE A 812 2.86 44.22 -11.86
N GLU A 813 2.32 43.85 -10.70
CA GLU A 813 2.14 44.75 -9.57
C GLU A 813 3.50 45.07 -8.91
N ASP A 814 3.60 46.29 -8.32
CA ASP A 814 4.83 46.74 -7.67
C ASP A 814 5.30 45.76 -6.58
N GLY A 815 6.52 45.26 -6.73
CA GLY A 815 7.13 44.31 -5.84
C GLY A 815 6.99 42.85 -6.26
N ASN A 816 6.22 42.54 -7.31
CA ASN A 816 6.07 41.20 -7.87
C ASN A 816 6.94 41.00 -9.11
N GLN A 817 7.07 39.76 -9.55
CA GLN A 817 7.83 39.33 -10.73
C GLN A 817 7.14 38.21 -11.47
N LEU A 818 7.27 38.15 -12.78
CA LEU A 818 6.91 36.96 -13.54
C LEU A 818 7.86 35.80 -13.20
N VAL A 819 7.32 34.66 -12.87
CA VAL A 819 8.10 33.51 -12.43
C VAL A 819 8.01 32.33 -13.37
N ALA A 820 6.93 32.19 -14.14
CA ALA A 820 6.78 31.06 -15.06
C ALA A 820 5.98 31.46 -16.32
N ILE A 821 6.32 30.75 -17.41
CA ILE A 821 5.64 30.82 -18.70
C ILE A 821 5.31 29.41 -19.12
N GLN A 822 4.10 29.17 -19.56
CA GLN A 822 3.69 27.88 -20.08
C GLN A 822 2.90 27.98 -21.36
N ARG A 823 3.27 27.21 -22.36
CA ARG A 823 2.51 27.01 -23.60
C ARG A 823 1.31 26.13 -23.34
N VAL A 824 0.18 26.50 -23.90
CA VAL A 824 -1.06 25.69 -23.96
C VAL A 824 -1.38 25.46 -25.41
N GLU A 825 -1.23 24.23 -25.87
CA GLU A 825 -1.59 23.85 -27.23
C GLU A 825 -3.11 23.94 -27.38
N ASN A 826 -3.61 24.65 -28.40
CA ASN A 826 -4.98 24.57 -28.82
C ASN A 826 -5.01 23.57 -29.99
N GLU A 827 -5.70 22.46 -29.86
CA GLU A 827 -5.94 21.54 -30.97
C GLU A 827 -6.79 22.30 -32.02
N GLU A 828 -6.36 22.25 -33.27
CA GLU A 828 -7.21 22.68 -34.39
C GLU A 828 -8.42 21.73 -34.48
N GLU A 829 -9.64 22.30 -34.50
CA GLU A 829 -10.90 21.56 -34.76
C GLU A 829 -10.91 20.91 -36.15
#